data_f1e188e2710228f8fbe043cb34ca81c4
#
_entry.id   f1e188e2710228f8fbe043cb34ca81c4
#
_cell.length_a   1.000
_cell.length_b   1.000
_cell.length_c   1.000
_cell.angle_alpha   90.00
_cell.angle_beta   90.00
_cell.angle_gamma   90.00
#
_symmetry.space_group_name_H-M   'P 1'
#
loop_
_entity.id
_entity.type
_entity.pdbx_description
1 polymer ?
#
loop_
_entity_poly.entity_id
_entity_poly.type
_entity_poly.pdbx_seq_one_letter_code
_entity_poly.pdbx_strand_id
1 'polypeptide(L)'
;MPSRPRIVSVLLPQPLPEPFDYELPETLNAGPGSFVTVSLGPREVTGVVWAERATPSNRKLKPVQDVIGAPGLSANMRSFIERAAKYICAPSGMVLAMAMRSREALDEPPVETLVVRTGDTPPRMTPAREQALAQATEPMSGAELARKAGVSPGVVKGLLEAGALMHVERSLDPPFPLPDPALPAKQLTGEQAETSAYLRGMVREATFRAALLDGVTGSGKTEVYFEAIAEALQDPEAQVLVLLPEIALTQAVTSRFEDRFGVAPAEWHSAAGSSARRRVWREVAAGRARIVVGARSALFLPFAKLRLIIVDEEHDQSYKQEDGVLYHARDLAVLRASVEQCAIILASATPSLETLHNAQAGKYVHLRLHARPGVATLPQIALADMRVEPPETGRWIGPQLAGAIEQTLAAKEQALLFLNRRGYAPLVICRACGERLKAPDTDSWLVEHRYTGRLVCHLTGFTMEKPLACPHCGARGSLTGVGPGVERLAEEVHTRFRGARVEILSSDTVASADDLRSLIARMETGAIDILIGTQIVAKGHNFPTLTLVGVVDADAGLRGGDLRAGERTFQLLLQVAGRAGRADRPGRAIIQTYAPESPAIALLAAGDRDAFIAHELDQRRLVGFPPYGRLGAVILSAPTAEQVDDAARMLSEGQPNAAGIDVWGPAPAPITILRGRHRRRFLVRSDRNVDLSSFLAAWKERVKLPSAVRMTLDVEPYSFM
;
A
#
# COMPACT_ATOMS: atom_id res chain seq x y z
N MET A 1 -47.96 -15.21 -25.26
CA MET A 1 -47.37 -16.13 -24.29
C MET A 1 -46.68 -15.28 -23.26
N PRO A 2 -46.85 -15.49 -21.95
CA PRO A 2 -46.03 -14.75 -20.99
C PRO A 2 -44.55 -15.00 -21.29
N SER A 3 -43.76 -13.95 -21.40
CA SER A 3 -42.32 -14.06 -21.60
C SER A 3 -41.75 -14.88 -20.43
N ARG A 4 -40.79 -15.77 -20.72
CA ARG A 4 -40.12 -16.54 -19.63
C ARG A 4 -39.32 -15.56 -18.80
N PRO A 5 -39.42 -15.65 -17.46
CA PRO A 5 -38.64 -14.77 -16.59
C PRO A 5 -37.14 -14.92 -16.89
N ARG A 6 -36.44 -13.80 -17.05
CA ARG A 6 -34.99 -13.77 -17.22
C ARG A 6 -34.32 -14.18 -15.88
N ILE A 7 -33.34 -15.06 -15.93
CA ILE A 7 -32.59 -15.46 -14.75
C ILE A 7 -31.19 -14.87 -14.83
N VAL A 8 -30.78 -14.24 -13.74
CA VAL A 8 -29.44 -13.64 -13.60
C VAL A 8 -28.72 -14.26 -12.41
N SER A 9 -27.44 -14.58 -12.59
CA SER A 9 -26.55 -14.96 -11.50
C SER A 9 -25.94 -13.70 -10.90
N VAL A 10 -26.10 -13.49 -9.59
CA VAL A 10 -25.60 -12.30 -8.86
C VAL A 10 -24.51 -12.69 -7.90
N LEU A 11 -23.30 -12.11 -8.06
CA LEU A 11 -22.22 -12.24 -7.10
C LEU A 11 -22.39 -11.23 -5.98
N LEU A 12 -22.37 -11.71 -4.73
CA LEU A 12 -22.53 -10.87 -3.54
C LEU A 12 -21.16 -10.57 -2.90
N PRO A 13 -20.94 -9.35 -2.35
CA PRO A 13 -19.68 -8.98 -1.70
C PRO A 13 -19.55 -9.58 -0.29
N GLN A 14 -19.59 -10.89 -0.20
CA GLN A 14 -19.56 -11.70 1.01
C GLN A 14 -18.61 -12.91 0.82
N PRO A 15 -18.23 -13.62 1.88
CA PRO A 15 -17.32 -14.77 1.79
C PRO A 15 -17.99 -16.01 1.13
N LEU A 16 -18.56 -15.78 -0.03
CA LEU A 16 -19.25 -16.78 -0.85
C LEU A 16 -18.42 -17.02 -2.12
N PRO A 17 -18.23 -18.30 -2.50
CA PRO A 17 -17.38 -18.64 -3.64
C PRO A 17 -18.07 -18.38 -4.99
N GLU A 18 -19.38 -18.54 -5.06
CA GLU A 18 -20.16 -18.55 -6.30
C GLU A 18 -21.32 -17.54 -6.27
N PRO A 19 -21.75 -17.06 -7.45
CA PRO A 19 -22.96 -16.26 -7.59
C PRO A 19 -24.25 -17.05 -7.27
N PHE A 20 -25.28 -16.35 -6.82
CA PHE A 20 -26.62 -16.90 -6.62
C PHE A 20 -27.57 -16.51 -7.75
N ASP A 21 -28.49 -17.41 -8.12
CA ASP A 21 -29.47 -17.15 -9.15
C ASP A 21 -30.69 -16.40 -8.60
N TYR A 22 -31.12 -15.37 -9.34
CA TYR A 22 -32.31 -14.55 -9.07
C TYR A 22 -33.14 -14.38 -10.34
N GLU A 23 -34.43 -14.16 -10.17
CA GLU A 23 -35.34 -13.79 -11.26
C GLU A 23 -35.20 -12.30 -11.53
N LEU A 24 -34.99 -11.90 -12.78
CA LEU A 24 -34.99 -10.50 -13.20
C LEU A 24 -36.40 -10.14 -13.71
N PRO A 25 -37.17 -9.29 -12.96
CA PRO A 25 -38.48 -8.83 -13.40
C PRO A 25 -38.39 -8.10 -14.74
N GLU A 26 -39.42 -8.22 -15.56
CA GLU A 26 -39.52 -7.54 -16.86
C GLU A 26 -39.48 -6.00 -16.75
N THR A 27 -39.87 -5.46 -15.60
CA THR A 27 -39.82 -4.03 -15.29
C THR A 27 -38.43 -3.50 -15.05
N LEU A 28 -37.45 -4.40 -14.81
CA LEU A 28 -36.09 -4.04 -14.53
C LEU A 28 -35.15 -4.43 -15.68
N ASN A 29 -34.24 -3.53 -16.04
CA ASN A 29 -33.25 -3.78 -17.07
C ASN A 29 -31.85 -3.85 -16.44
N ALA A 30 -31.31 -5.04 -16.30
CA ALA A 30 -29.96 -5.30 -15.81
C ALA A 30 -29.27 -6.33 -16.68
N GLY A 31 -27.98 -6.13 -16.91
CA GLY A 31 -27.11 -7.07 -17.61
C GLY A 31 -25.83 -7.34 -16.82
N PRO A 32 -24.94 -8.19 -17.32
CA PRO A 32 -23.68 -8.51 -16.66
C PRO A 32 -22.85 -7.25 -16.34
N GLY A 33 -22.51 -7.08 -15.06
CA GLY A 33 -21.84 -5.90 -14.52
C GLY A 33 -22.75 -4.92 -13.79
N SER A 34 -24.06 -4.95 -14.01
CA SER A 34 -25.02 -4.07 -13.31
C SER A 34 -25.04 -4.34 -11.81
N PHE A 35 -25.09 -3.28 -11.02
CA PHE A 35 -25.31 -3.37 -9.58
C PHE A 35 -26.82 -3.54 -9.32
N VAL A 36 -27.14 -4.48 -8.47
CA VAL A 36 -28.54 -4.83 -8.14
C VAL A 36 -28.72 -5.04 -6.65
N THR A 37 -29.92 -4.72 -6.15
CA THR A 37 -30.34 -5.05 -4.79
C THR A 37 -31.10 -6.37 -4.80
N VAL A 38 -30.67 -7.31 -3.96
CA VAL A 38 -31.27 -8.63 -3.85
C VAL A 38 -31.44 -9.06 -2.39
N SER A 39 -32.35 -9.98 -2.13
CA SER A 39 -32.55 -10.56 -0.80
C SER A 39 -31.64 -11.76 -0.56
N LEU A 40 -30.80 -11.69 0.49
CA LEU A 40 -30.07 -12.84 1.03
C LEU A 40 -30.62 -13.19 2.42
N GLY A 41 -31.42 -14.24 2.52
CA GLY A 41 -32.21 -14.52 3.72
C GLY A 41 -33.20 -13.37 4.00
N PRO A 42 -33.18 -12.77 5.21
CA PRO A 42 -34.02 -11.62 5.57
C PRO A 42 -33.38 -10.25 5.24
N ARG A 43 -32.15 -10.23 4.72
CA ARG A 43 -31.39 -8.99 4.49
C ARG A 43 -31.38 -8.63 3.03
N GLU A 44 -31.41 -7.34 2.75
CA GLU A 44 -31.12 -6.78 1.43
C GLU A 44 -29.62 -6.57 1.29
N VAL A 45 -29.09 -6.97 0.16
CA VAL A 45 -27.65 -6.88 -0.16
C VAL A 45 -27.48 -6.38 -1.58
N THR A 46 -26.57 -5.44 -1.76
CA THR A 46 -26.15 -5.03 -3.10
C THR A 46 -25.16 -6.04 -3.64
N GLY A 47 -25.42 -6.53 -4.85
CA GLY A 47 -24.57 -7.45 -5.61
C GLY A 47 -24.35 -6.97 -7.03
N VAL A 48 -23.63 -7.78 -7.79
CA VAL A 48 -23.34 -7.50 -9.21
C VAL A 48 -23.88 -8.65 -10.05
N VAL A 49 -24.64 -8.35 -11.08
CA VAL A 49 -25.06 -9.33 -12.09
C VAL A 49 -23.80 -9.87 -12.76
N TRP A 50 -23.56 -11.18 -12.60
CA TRP A 50 -22.37 -11.84 -13.09
C TRP A 50 -22.54 -12.42 -14.49
N ALA A 51 -23.67 -13.10 -14.68
CA ALA A 51 -24.05 -13.69 -15.96
C ALA A 51 -25.57 -13.78 -16.09
N GLU A 52 -26.04 -13.88 -17.32
CA GLU A 52 -27.41 -14.31 -17.63
C GLU A 52 -27.44 -15.83 -17.84
N ARG A 53 -28.47 -16.50 -17.33
CA ARG A 53 -28.66 -17.93 -17.52
C ARG A 53 -29.77 -18.23 -18.50
N ALA A 54 -29.48 -19.10 -19.46
CA ALA A 54 -30.46 -19.54 -20.45
C ALA A 54 -31.38 -20.66 -19.92
N THR A 55 -30.95 -21.41 -18.90
CA THR A 55 -31.66 -22.60 -18.41
C THR A 55 -32.52 -22.24 -17.20
N PRO A 56 -33.83 -22.56 -17.20
CA PRO A 56 -34.70 -22.32 -16.07
C PRO A 56 -34.22 -23.10 -14.83
N SER A 57 -34.21 -22.46 -13.68
CA SER A 57 -33.99 -23.14 -12.41
C SER A 57 -35.23 -23.96 -12.02
N ASN A 58 -35.05 -25.19 -11.54
CA ASN A 58 -36.12 -25.98 -10.94
C ASN A 58 -36.52 -25.49 -9.53
N ARG A 59 -35.87 -24.42 -9.03
CA ARG A 59 -36.16 -23.83 -7.71
C ARG A 59 -36.90 -22.49 -7.89
N LYS A 60 -37.79 -22.20 -6.94
CA LYS A 60 -38.43 -20.89 -6.87
C LYS A 60 -37.36 -19.85 -6.53
N LEU A 61 -37.03 -18.99 -7.48
CA LEU A 61 -36.04 -17.91 -7.31
C LEU A 61 -36.68 -16.70 -6.64
N LYS A 62 -35.89 -15.94 -5.89
CA LYS A 62 -36.28 -14.62 -5.40
C LYS A 62 -36.07 -13.58 -6.53
N PRO A 63 -36.88 -12.54 -6.62
CA PRO A 63 -36.70 -11.52 -7.62
C PRO A 63 -35.54 -10.56 -7.24
N VAL A 64 -34.90 -9.99 -8.24
CA VAL A 64 -34.10 -8.75 -8.11
C VAL A 64 -35.09 -7.65 -7.70
N GLN A 65 -34.72 -6.88 -6.68
CA GLN A 65 -35.59 -5.87 -6.10
C GLN A 65 -35.42 -4.52 -6.81
N ASP A 66 -34.17 -4.15 -7.12
CA ASP A 66 -33.84 -2.87 -7.75
C ASP A 66 -32.54 -2.97 -8.56
N VAL A 67 -32.38 -2.04 -9.51
CA VAL A 67 -31.16 -1.86 -10.30
C VAL A 67 -30.57 -0.49 -9.99
N ILE A 68 -29.36 -0.50 -9.47
CA ILE A 68 -28.66 0.72 -9.06
C ILE A 68 -28.08 1.44 -10.28
N GLY A 69 -28.35 2.74 -10.41
CA GLY A 69 -27.93 3.57 -11.54
C GLY A 69 -26.42 3.92 -11.60
N ALA A 70 -25.58 3.30 -10.78
CA ALA A 70 -24.14 3.47 -10.84
C ALA A 70 -23.54 2.79 -12.10
N PRO A 71 -22.41 3.29 -12.64
CA PRO A 71 -21.72 2.64 -13.74
C PRO A 71 -21.35 1.20 -13.37
N GLY A 72 -21.71 0.23 -14.21
CA GLY A 72 -21.49 -1.20 -13.97
C GLY A 72 -20.03 -1.61 -14.08
N LEU A 73 -19.71 -2.78 -13.53
CA LEU A 73 -18.36 -3.39 -13.66
C LEU A 73 -18.13 -3.91 -15.09
N SER A 74 -17.05 -3.50 -15.73
CA SER A 74 -16.65 -3.97 -17.05
C SER A 74 -16.43 -5.49 -17.08
N ALA A 75 -16.47 -6.09 -18.27
CA ALA A 75 -16.15 -7.51 -18.46
C ALA A 75 -14.74 -7.83 -17.97
N ASN A 76 -13.78 -6.95 -18.25
CA ASN A 76 -12.40 -7.09 -17.79
C ASN A 76 -12.31 -7.06 -16.26
N MET A 77 -13.03 -6.14 -15.60
CA MET A 77 -13.03 -6.08 -14.13
C MET A 77 -13.61 -7.35 -13.50
N ARG A 78 -14.71 -7.89 -14.06
CA ARG A 78 -15.29 -9.17 -13.60
C ARG A 78 -14.32 -10.34 -13.80
N SER A 79 -13.69 -10.43 -14.97
CA SER A 79 -12.65 -11.44 -15.25
C SER A 79 -11.43 -11.29 -14.33
N PHE A 80 -11.01 -10.06 -14.02
CA PHE A 80 -9.94 -9.82 -13.06
C PHE A 80 -10.31 -10.33 -11.66
N ILE A 81 -11.52 -10.05 -11.18
CA ILE A 81 -12.00 -10.52 -9.88
C ILE A 81 -11.98 -12.05 -9.81
N GLU A 82 -12.48 -12.76 -10.83
CA GLU A 82 -12.47 -14.22 -10.88
C GLU A 82 -11.05 -14.79 -10.85
N ARG A 83 -10.19 -14.29 -11.73
CA ARG A 83 -8.81 -14.76 -11.84
C ARG A 83 -7.99 -14.44 -10.58
N ALA A 84 -8.19 -13.26 -9.99
CA ALA A 84 -7.56 -12.88 -8.74
C ALA A 84 -8.04 -13.79 -7.60
N ALA A 85 -9.34 -14.02 -7.46
CA ALA A 85 -9.91 -14.91 -6.45
C ALA A 85 -9.33 -16.33 -6.53
N LYS A 86 -9.25 -16.88 -7.75
CA LYS A 86 -8.64 -18.19 -8.00
C LYS A 86 -7.15 -18.18 -7.63
N TYR A 87 -6.40 -17.17 -8.06
CA TYR A 87 -4.96 -17.07 -7.81
C TYR A 87 -4.62 -17.03 -6.32
N ILE A 88 -5.37 -16.23 -5.53
CA ILE A 88 -5.11 -16.06 -4.09
C ILE A 88 -5.91 -17.02 -3.19
N CYS A 89 -6.63 -17.98 -3.77
CA CYS A 89 -7.50 -18.96 -3.03
C CYS A 89 -8.55 -18.27 -2.14
N ALA A 90 -9.07 -17.11 -2.55
CA ALA A 90 -10.11 -16.37 -1.83
C ALA A 90 -11.49 -16.54 -2.48
N PRO A 91 -12.59 -16.46 -1.72
CA PRO A 91 -13.93 -16.43 -2.30
C PRO A 91 -14.09 -15.20 -3.23
N SER A 92 -14.69 -15.40 -4.40
CA SER A 92 -14.91 -14.32 -5.39
C SER A 92 -15.68 -13.14 -4.81
N GLY A 93 -16.66 -13.39 -3.95
CA GLY A 93 -17.42 -12.35 -3.26
C GLY A 93 -16.55 -11.46 -2.33
N MET A 94 -15.49 -12.00 -1.74
CA MET A 94 -14.54 -11.23 -0.94
C MET A 94 -13.69 -10.30 -1.82
N VAL A 95 -13.30 -10.76 -3.02
CA VAL A 95 -12.55 -9.94 -3.98
C VAL A 95 -13.46 -8.86 -4.57
N LEU A 96 -14.74 -9.20 -4.86
CA LEU A 96 -15.76 -8.21 -5.27
C LEU A 96 -15.92 -7.12 -4.20
N ALA A 97 -15.94 -7.48 -2.92
CA ALA A 97 -16.05 -6.53 -1.82
C ALA A 97 -14.91 -5.49 -1.82
N MET A 98 -13.72 -5.83 -2.34
CA MET A 98 -12.61 -4.87 -2.49
C MET A 98 -12.90 -3.84 -3.60
N ALA A 99 -13.60 -4.23 -4.67
CA ALA A 99 -14.03 -3.31 -5.72
C ALA A 99 -15.20 -2.42 -5.28
N MET A 100 -15.96 -2.85 -4.28
CA MET A 100 -17.14 -2.16 -3.73
C MET A 100 -16.87 -1.44 -2.40
N ARG A 101 -15.62 -1.08 -2.09
CA ARG A 101 -15.24 -0.48 -0.79
C ARG A 101 -15.91 0.86 -0.50
N SER A 102 -16.34 1.59 -1.52
CA SER A 102 -17.08 2.83 -1.37
C SER A 102 -18.57 2.58 -1.68
N ARG A 103 -19.33 2.08 -0.69
CA ARG A 103 -20.79 1.85 -0.87
C ARG A 103 -21.54 3.10 -1.24
N GLU A 104 -21.19 4.24 -0.64
CA GLU A 104 -21.77 5.55 -0.96
C GLU A 104 -21.57 5.96 -2.43
N ALA A 105 -20.63 5.32 -3.14
CA ALA A 105 -20.42 5.57 -4.56
C ALA A 105 -21.48 4.94 -5.46
N LEU A 106 -22.25 3.99 -4.94
CA LEU A 106 -23.35 3.34 -5.65
C LEU A 106 -24.66 4.13 -5.53
N ASP A 107 -24.78 5.01 -4.51
CA ASP A 107 -25.91 5.89 -4.32
C ASP A 107 -25.87 7.05 -5.34
N GLU A 108 -26.98 7.76 -5.52
CA GLU A 108 -26.98 8.98 -6.34
C GLU A 108 -25.97 10.01 -5.79
N PRO A 109 -25.26 10.77 -6.68
CA PRO A 109 -24.34 11.79 -6.21
C PRO A 109 -25.10 12.83 -5.39
N PRO A 110 -24.57 13.21 -4.23
CA PRO A 110 -25.19 14.26 -3.44
C PRO A 110 -25.13 15.57 -4.22
N VAL A 111 -26.27 16.25 -4.25
CA VAL A 111 -26.43 17.55 -4.91
C VAL A 111 -26.75 18.62 -3.88
N GLU A 112 -26.29 19.82 -4.13
CA GLU A 112 -26.75 21.02 -3.44
C GLU A 112 -27.64 21.85 -4.36
N THR A 113 -28.70 22.36 -3.80
CA THR A 113 -29.60 23.26 -4.55
C THR A 113 -29.11 24.69 -4.37
N LEU A 114 -28.74 25.31 -5.49
CA LEU A 114 -28.29 26.69 -5.56
C LEU A 114 -29.30 27.53 -6.25
N VAL A 115 -29.24 28.84 -6.06
CA VAL A 115 -30.05 29.83 -6.79
C VAL A 115 -29.13 30.62 -7.74
N VAL A 116 -29.62 30.82 -8.93
CA VAL A 116 -28.96 31.63 -9.96
C VAL A 116 -29.95 32.64 -10.55
N ARG A 117 -29.45 33.75 -11.03
CA ARG A 117 -30.24 34.76 -11.69
C ARG A 117 -30.61 34.31 -13.10
N THR A 118 -31.89 34.45 -13.49
CA THR A 118 -32.41 34.09 -14.82
C THR A 118 -32.23 35.22 -15.85
N GLY A 119 -32.10 36.44 -15.41
CA GLY A 119 -32.16 37.63 -16.27
C GLY A 119 -33.55 38.28 -16.34
N ASP A 120 -34.60 37.58 -15.92
CA ASP A 120 -35.94 38.09 -15.89
C ASP A 120 -36.12 39.13 -14.78
N THR A 121 -37.01 40.12 -15.06
CA THR A 121 -37.35 41.15 -14.08
C THR A 121 -38.62 40.76 -13.34
N PRO A 122 -38.63 40.74 -12.00
CA PRO A 122 -39.84 40.40 -11.27
C PRO A 122 -40.93 41.47 -11.48
N PRO A 123 -42.23 41.09 -11.47
CA PRO A 123 -43.34 42.02 -11.74
C PRO A 123 -43.37 43.26 -10.83
N ARG A 124 -42.80 43.15 -9.66
CA ARG A 124 -42.64 44.27 -8.70
C ARG A 124 -41.24 44.28 -8.15
N MET A 125 -40.46 45.32 -8.47
CA MET A 125 -39.14 45.54 -7.90
C MET A 125 -39.29 46.30 -6.57
N THR A 126 -38.54 45.84 -5.55
CA THR A 126 -38.40 46.50 -4.26
C THR A 126 -36.92 46.63 -3.94
N PRO A 127 -36.48 47.59 -3.08
CA PRO A 127 -35.07 47.74 -2.75
C PRO A 127 -34.41 46.43 -2.25
N ALA A 128 -35.13 45.63 -1.46
CA ALA A 128 -34.65 44.33 -0.98
C ALA A 128 -34.49 43.29 -2.12
N ARG A 129 -35.39 43.29 -3.11
CA ARG A 129 -35.29 42.43 -4.30
C ARG A 129 -34.14 42.85 -5.20
N GLU A 130 -33.98 44.14 -5.41
CA GLU A 130 -32.86 44.71 -6.20
C GLU A 130 -31.51 44.34 -5.56
N GLN A 131 -31.40 44.51 -4.24
CA GLN A 131 -30.22 44.16 -3.46
C GLN A 131 -29.90 42.66 -3.54
N ALA A 132 -30.91 41.78 -3.45
CA ALA A 132 -30.73 40.33 -3.59
C ALA A 132 -30.25 39.95 -5.01
N LEU A 133 -30.86 40.53 -6.06
CA LEU A 133 -30.46 40.28 -7.45
C LEU A 133 -29.04 40.82 -7.76
N ALA A 134 -28.62 41.95 -7.15
CA ALA A 134 -27.29 42.51 -7.30
C ALA A 134 -26.23 41.60 -6.66
N GLN A 135 -26.56 40.86 -5.61
CA GLN A 135 -25.64 39.91 -4.96
C GLN A 135 -25.66 38.50 -5.60
N ALA A 136 -26.65 38.18 -6.42
CA ALA A 136 -26.76 36.88 -7.11
C ALA A 136 -25.89 36.85 -8.38
N THR A 137 -24.59 37.12 -8.22
CA THR A 137 -23.61 37.13 -9.33
C THR A 137 -23.05 35.74 -9.64
N GLU A 138 -23.09 34.84 -8.65
CA GLU A 138 -22.63 33.49 -8.75
C GLU A 138 -23.66 32.51 -8.13
N PRO A 139 -23.67 31.24 -8.54
CA PRO A 139 -24.54 30.24 -7.91
C PRO A 139 -24.22 30.09 -6.41
N MET A 140 -25.23 30.28 -5.56
CA MET A 140 -25.08 30.13 -4.09
C MET A 140 -26.38 29.62 -3.48
N SER A 141 -26.36 29.14 -2.22
CA SER A 141 -27.58 28.72 -1.55
C SER A 141 -28.49 29.90 -1.28
N GLY A 142 -29.83 29.68 -1.30
CA GLY A 142 -30.80 30.75 -1.01
C GLY A 142 -30.57 31.39 0.38
N ALA A 143 -30.11 30.63 1.35
CA ALA A 143 -29.75 31.14 2.69
C ALA A 143 -28.52 32.05 2.64
N GLU A 144 -27.51 31.66 1.86
CA GLU A 144 -26.32 32.48 1.65
C GLU A 144 -26.61 33.79 0.90
N LEU A 145 -27.44 33.72 -0.13
CA LEU A 145 -27.91 34.91 -0.87
C LEU A 145 -28.62 35.88 0.07
N ALA A 146 -29.56 35.37 0.86
CA ALA A 146 -30.28 36.19 1.83
C ALA A 146 -29.34 36.87 2.83
N ARG A 147 -28.35 36.14 3.34
CA ARG A 147 -27.32 36.68 4.25
C ARG A 147 -26.43 37.71 3.58
N LYS A 148 -25.88 37.44 2.40
CA LYS A 148 -25.02 38.37 1.66
C LYS A 148 -25.77 39.68 1.27
N ALA A 149 -27.03 39.55 0.87
CA ALA A 149 -27.85 40.67 0.49
C ALA A 149 -28.45 41.39 1.69
N GLY A 150 -28.31 40.91 2.92
CA GLY A 150 -28.94 41.50 4.12
C GLY A 150 -30.47 41.49 4.05
N VAL A 151 -31.09 40.51 3.38
CA VAL A 151 -32.53 40.41 3.20
C VAL A 151 -33.10 39.16 3.88
N SER A 152 -34.42 39.14 4.12
CA SER A 152 -35.07 37.97 4.65
C SER A 152 -35.13 36.83 3.62
N PRO A 153 -35.13 35.55 4.06
CA PRO A 153 -35.29 34.40 3.15
C PRO A 153 -36.56 34.47 2.28
N GLY A 154 -37.61 35.14 2.79
CA GLY A 154 -38.86 35.36 2.05
C GLY A 154 -38.69 36.20 0.76
N VAL A 155 -37.70 37.10 0.75
CA VAL A 155 -37.39 37.91 -0.46
C VAL A 155 -36.80 37.00 -1.54
N VAL A 156 -35.89 36.09 -1.18
CA VAL A 156 -35.30 35.12 -2.10
C VAL A 156 -36.36 34.15 -2.63
N LYS A 157 -37.24 33.65 -1.75
CA LYS A 157 -38.39 32.83 -2.16
C LYS A 157 -39.30 33.55 -3.13
N GLY A 158 -39.64 34.82 -2.85
CA GLY A 158 -40.50 35.62 -3.75
C GLY A 158 -39.83 35.96 -5.07
N LEU A 159 -38.50 35.97 -5.19
CA LEU A 159 -37.78 36.11 -6.45
C LEU A 159 -37.76 34.79 -7.25
N LEU A 160 -37.70 33.64 -6.58
CA LEU A 160 -37.88 32.32 -7.21
C LEU A 160 -39.26 32.14 -7.76
N GLU A 161 -40.32 32.48 -6.98
CA GLU A 161 -41.70 32.42 -7.43
C GLU A 161 -42.00 33.41 -8.59
N ALA A 162 -41.31 34.54 -8.64
CA ALA A 162 -41.40 35.52 -9.74
C ALA A 162 -40.52 35.16 -10.96
N GLY A 163 -39.79 34.06 -10.96
CA GLY A 163 -38.95 33.62 -12.06
C GLY A 163 -37.62 34.39 -12.25
N ALA A 164 -37.35 35.40 -11.39
CA ALA A 164 -36.10 36.19 -11.47
C ALA A 164 -34.87 35.44 -10.95
N LEU A 165 -35.10 34.43 -10.12
CA LEU A 165 -34.14 33.42 -9.71
C LEU A 165 -34.67 32.03 -10.08
N MET A 166 -33.76 31.09 -10.31
CA MET A 166 -34.11 29.69 -10.53
C MET A 166 -33.22 28.78 -9.69
N HIS A 167 -33.73 27.62 -9.36
CA HIS A 167 -32.94 26.57 -8.73
C HIS A 167 -32.07 25.85 -9.77
N VAL A 168 -30.80 25.67 -9.42
CA VAL A 168 -29.83 24.84 -10.16
C VAL A 168 -29.23 23.84 -9.20
N GLU A 169 -29.22 22.58 -9.57
CA GLU A 169 -28.53 21.53 -8.82
C GLU A 169 -27.06 21.48 -9.23
N ARG A 170 -26.20 21.50 -8.24
CA ARG A 170 -24.77 21.30 -8.41
C ARG A 170 -24.34 20.06 -7.66
N SER A 171 -23.65 19.14 -8.35
CA SER A 171 -23.05 17.98 -7.69
C SER A 171 -22.00 18.41 -6.67
N LEU A 172 -22.05 17.84 -5.47
CA LEU A 172 -21.00 17.99 -4.45
C LEU A 172 -19.73 17.20 -4.81
N ASP A 173 -19.82 16.30 -5.78
CA ASP A 173 -18.69 15.57 -6.34
C ASP A 173 -18.38 16.09 -7.77
N PRO A 174 -17.71 17.25 -7.93
CA PRO A 174 -17.39 17.76 -9.26
C PRO A 174 -16.42 16.81 -9.99
N PRO A 175 -16.45 16.77 -11.34
CA PRO A 175 -15.51 15.97 -12.10
C PRO A 175 -14.06 16.40 -11.83
N PHE A 176 -13.11 15.48 -12.04
CA PHE A 176 -11.70 15.85 -11.99
C PHE A 176 -11.31 16.68 -13.22
N PRO A 177 -10.43 17.68 -13.08
CA PRO A 177 -9.92 18.42 -14.21
C PRO A 177 -9.13 17.47 -15.14
N LEU A 178 -9.15 17.78 -16.43
CA LEU A 178 -8.48 16.96 -17.44
C LEU A 178 -6.98 17.27 -17.44
N PRO A 179 -6.11 16.24 -17.41
CA PRO A 179 -4.68 16.42 -17.55
C PRO A 179 -4.30 16.85 -18.97
N ASP A 180 -3.31 17.70 -19.09
CA ASP A 180 -2.73 18.09 -20.37
C ASP A 180 -1.41 17.31 -20.62
N PRO A 181 -1.39 16.30 -21.50
CA PRO A 181 -0.18 15.55 -21.82
C PRO A 181 0.82 16.36 -22.65
N ALA A 182 0.42 17.49 -23.26
CA ALA A 182 1.26 18.32 -24.10
C ALA A 182 2.12 19.33 -23.32
N LEU A 183 1.87 19.50 -22.03
CA LEU A 183 2.72 20.36 -21.20
C LEU A 183 4.20 19.92 -21.26
N PRO A 184 5.15 20.86 -21.21
CA PRO A 184 6.56 20.56 -21.37
C PRO A 184 7.07 19.64 -20.26
N ALA A 185 7.76 18.58 -20.68
CA ALA A 185 8.46 17.68 -19.78
C ALA A 185 9.80 18.28 -19.33
N LYS A 186 10.33 17.78 -18.22
CA LYS A 186 11.72 18.03 -17.85
C LYS A 186 12.66 17.45 -18.91
N GLN A 187 13.78 18.10 -19.14
CA GLN A 187 14.79 17.61 -20.07
C GLN A 187 15.35 16.26 -19.57
N LEU A 188 15.19 15.23 -20.38
CA LEU A 188 15.70 13.90 -20.12
C LEU A 188 17.15 13.78 -20.55
N THR A 189 17.97 13.00 -19.84
CA THR A 189 19.30 12.56 -20.31
C THR A 189 19.17 11.57 -21.46
N GLY A 190 20.26 11.29 -22.18
CA GLY A 190 20.22 10.35 -23.31
C GLY A 190 19.61 8.98 -22.93
N GLU A 191 20.10 8.38 -21.85
CA GLU A 191 19.60 7.09 -21.33
C GLU A 191 18.12 7.14 -20.92
N GLN A 192 17.71 8.23 -20.27
CA GLN A 192 16.31 8.44 -19.91
C GLN A 192 15.43 8.63 -21.16
N ALA A 193 15.90 9.35 -22.17
CA ALA A 193 15.18 9.60 -23.40
C ALA A 193 14.95 8.30 -24.18
N GLU A 194 15.99 7.46 -24.32
CA GLU A 194 15.90 6.16 -24.99
C GLU A 194 14.92 5.23 -24.26
N THR A 195 15.04 5.15 -22.94
CA THR A 195 14.15 4.35 -22.08
C THR A 195 12.71 4.84 -22.18
N SER A 196 12.50 6.14 -22.15
CA SER A 196 11.18 6.79 -22.30
C SER A 196 10.59 6.47 -23.69
N ALA A 197 11.36 6.59 -24.75
CA ALA A 197 10.91 6.27 -26.11
C ALA A 197 10.44 4.82 -26.23
N TYR A 198 11.17 3.89 -25.61
CA TYR A 198 10.77 2.48 -25.56
C TYR A 198 9.44 2.29 -24.83
N LEU A 199 9.29 2.86 -23.62
CA LEU A 199 8.06 2.74 -22.82
C LEU A 199 6.85 3.35 -23.55
N ARG A 200 7.03 4.49 -24.22
CA ARG A 200 5.99 5.12 -25.05
C ARG A 200 5.57 4.19 -26.19
N GLY A 201 6.54 3.54 -26.87
CA GLY A 201 6.28 2.53 -27.90
C GLY A 201 5.42 1.38 -27.36
N MET A 202 5.79 0.86 -26.21
CA MET A 202 5.07 -0.23 -25.53
C MET A 202 3.61 0.17 -25.18
N VAL A 203 3.37 1.42 -24.75
CA VAL A 203 2.03 1.93 -24.47
C VAL A 203 1.20 2.05 -25.75
N ARG A 204 1.80 2.49 -26.89
CA ARG A 204 1.10 2.59 -28.17
C ARG A 204 0.62 1.25 -28.71
N GLU A 205 1.39 0.18 -28.51
CA GLU A 205 1.03 -1.16 -29.02
C GLU A 205 -0.32 -1.67 -28.50
N ALA A 206 -0.81 -1.14 -27.36
CA ALA A 206 -2.12 -1.47 -26.79
C ALA A 206 -2.31 -2.97 -26.50
N THR A 207 -1.25 -3.66 -26.14
CA THR A 207 -1.23 -5.07 -25.78
C THR A 207 -0.62 -5.27 -24.40
N PHE A 208 -0.86 -6.43 -23.82
CA PHE A 208 -0.20 -6.74 -22.54
C PHE A 208 1.31 -6.88 -22.75
N ARG A 209 2.05 -5.97 -22.13
CA ARG A 209 3.50 -6.05 -21.98
C ARG A 209 3.92 -5.57 -20.60
N ALA A 210 4.89 -6.23 -20.01
CA ALA A 210 5.46 -5.85 -18.73
C ALA A 210 6.91 -5.39 -18.91
N ALA A 211 7.27 -4.26 -18.30
CA ALA A 211 8.62 -3.74 -18.25
C ALA A 211 9.09 -3.58 -16.81
N LEU A 212 10.33 -3.95 -16.53
CA LEU A 212 11.06 -3.56 -15.34
C LEU A 212 11.87 -2.31 -15.66
N LEU A 213 11.55 -1.20 -14.99
CA LEU A 213 12.34 0.03 -14.99
C LEU A 213 13.28 0.01 -13.78
N ASP A 214 14.46 -0.53 -13.99
CA ASP A 214 15.51 -0.73 -12.98
C ASP A 214 16.47 0.46 -13.00
N GLY A 215 16.47 1.30 -11.99
CA GLY A 215 17.32 2.47 -11.97
C GLY A 215 17.75 2.86 -10.57
N VAL A 216 19.00 3.24 -10.41
CA VAL A 216 19.55 3.66 -9.10
C VAL A 216 18.70 4.74 -8.45
N THR A 217 18.77 4.88 -7.13
CA THR A 217 18.03 5.94 -6.41
C THR A 217 18.40 7.31 -6.97
N GLY A 218 17.41 8.08 -7.42
CA GLY A 218 17.63 9.40 -8.03
C GLY A 218 17.95 9.37 -9.52
N SER A 219 17.86 8.24 -10.21
CA SER A 219 18.08 8.14 -11.68
C SER A 219 16.99 8.78 -12.54
N GLY A 220 15.93 9.32 -11.95
CA GLY A 220 14.84 9.96 -12.70
C GLY A 220 13.78 9.00 -13.24
N LYS A 221 13.61 7.82 -12.66
CA LYS A 221 12.56 6.85 -13.05
C LYS A 221 11.19 7.49 -13.21
N THR A 222 10.83 8.40 -12.30
CA THR A 222 9.54 9.10 -12.34
C THR A 222 9.39 9.94 -13.59
N GLU A 223 10.42 10.70 -13.99
CA GLU A 223 10.38 11.51 -15.20
C GLU A 223 10.22 10.62 -16.45
N VAL A 224 10.88 9.46 -16.45
CA VAL A 224 10.79 8.49 -17.54
C VAL A 224 9.37 7.91 -17.66
N TYR A 225 8.77 7.47 -16.56
CA TYR A 225 7.42 6.91 -16.66
C TYR A 225 6.33 7.98 -16.81
N PHE A 226 6.58 9.25 -16.46
CA PHE A 226 5.67 10.34 -16.79
C PHE A 226 5.46 10.49 -18.29
N GLU A 227 6.48 10.25 -19.09
CA GLU A 227 6.36 10.27 -20.54
C GLU A 227 5.51 9.11 -21.07
N ALA A 228 5.56 7.94 -20.41
CA ALA A 228 4.65 6.83 -20.72
C ALA A 228 3.19 7.17 -20.33
N ILE A 229 2.98 7.91 -19.24
CA ILE A 229 1.66 8.44 -18.87
C ILE A 229 1.17 9.44 -19.93
N ALA A 230 2.02 10.38 -20.33
CA ALA A 230 1.68 11.35 -21.38
C ALA A 230 1.28 10.67 -22.68
N GLU A 231 1.97 9.60 -23.06
CA GLU A 231 1.63 8.79 -24.24
C GLU A 231 0.26 8.09 -24.08
N ALA A 232 -0.02 7.49 -22.92
CA ALA A 232 -1.32 6.86 -22.67
C ALA A 232 -2.48 7.86 -22.76
N LEU A 233 -2.26 9.08 -22.28
CA LEU A 233 -3.27 10.16 -22.25
C LEU A 233 -3.54 10.79 -23.61
N GLN A 234 -2.78 10.45 -24.67
CA GLN A 234 -3.12 10.85 -26.05
C GLN A 234 -4.47 10.25 -26.49
N ASP A 235 -4.83 9.09 -25.96
CA ASP A 235 -6.18 8.54 -26.09
C ASP A 235 -7.12 9.28 -25.11
N PRO A 236 -8.14 10.04 -25.59
CA PRO A 236 -9.00 10.85 -24.73
C PRO A 236 -9.85 10.07 -23.74
N GLU A 237 -9.99 8.75 -23.88
CA GLU A 237 -10.71 7.89 -22.95
C GLU A 237 -9.80 7.09 -22.02
N ALA A 238 -8.49 7.06 -22.30
CA ALA A 238 -7.56 6.25 -21.53
C ALA A 238 -7.44 6.70 -20.07
N GLN A 239 -7.32 5.75 -19.19
CA GLN A 239 -7.05 5.94 -17.77
C GLN A 239 -5.73 5.28 -17.38
N VAL A 240 -5.04 5.88 -16.43
CA VAL A 240 -3.74 5.43 -15.91
C VAL A 240 -3.85 5.19 -14.43
N LEU A 241 -3.32 4.06 -13.96
CA LEU A 241 -3.17 3.74 -12.54
C LEU A 241 -1.70 3.76 -12.16
N VAL A 242 -1.35 4.57 -11.17
CA VAL A 242 -0.04 4.59 -10.54
C VAL A 242 -0.18 4.09 -9.09
N LEU A 243 0.42 2.95 -8.81
CA LEU A 243 0.50 2.41 -7.46
C LEU A 243 1.77 2.91 -6.79
N LEU A 244 1.61 3.46 -5.60
CA LEU A 244 2.68 3.91 -4.72
C LEU A 244 2.58 3.21 -3.36
N PRO A 245 3.70 2.98 -2.65
CA PRO A 245 3.65 2.64 -1.23
C PRO A 245 2.88 3.71 -0.46
N GLU A 246 2.01 3.31 0.47
CA GLU A 246 1.09 4.23 1.17
C GLU A 246 1.80 5.45 1.79
N ILE A 247 3.03 5.25 2.29
CA ILE A 247 3.87 6.30 2.88
C ILE A 247 4.43 7.27 1.81
N ALA A 248 4.49 6.85 0.54
CA ALA A 248 4.99 7.67 -0.55
C ALA A 248 3.93 8.60 -1.17
N LEU A 249 2.65 8.44 -0.80
CA LEU A 249 1.56 9.33 -1.20
C LEU A 249 1.66 10.66 -0.44
N THR A 250 2.60 11.50 -0.86
CA THR A 250 2.88 12.80 -0.26
C THR A 250 2.54 13.94 -1.20
N GLN A 251 2.35 15.15 -0.65
CA GLN A 251 2.15 16.37 -1.42
C GLN A 251 3.24 16.55 -2.51
N ALA A 252 4.48 16.17 -2.18
CA ALA A 252 5.60 16.28 -3.14
C ALA A 252 5.41 15.41 -4.38
N VAL A 253 4.77 14.25 -4.26
CA VAL A 253 4.43 13.41 -5.42
C VAL A 253 3.28 14.03 -6.19
N THR A 254 2.22 14.47 -5.51
CA THR A 254 1.06 15.12 -6.15
C THR A 254 1.49 16.36 -6.93
N SER A 255 2.34 17.24 -6.34
CA SER A 255 2.88 18.43 -7.03
C SER A 255 3.66 18.09 -8.30
N ARG A 256 4.39 16.98 -8.33
CA ARG A 256 5.09 16.55 -9.57
C ARG A 256 4.12 16.18 -10.70
N PHE A 257 2.94 15.64 -10.37
CA PHE A 257 1.89 15.43 -11.37
C PHE A 257 1.29 16.75 -11.83
N GLU A 258 1.03 17.68 -10.90
CA GLU A 258 0.56 19.03 -11.21
C GLU A 258 1.54 19.78 -12.13
N ASP A 259 2.83 19.72 -11.82
CA ASP A 259 3.89 20.32 -12.65
C ASP A 259 3.94 19.74 -14.06
N ARG A 260 3.71 18.42 -14.21
CA ARG A 260 3.82 17.72 -15.50
C ARG A 260 2.55 17.73 -16.32
N PHE A 261 1.40 17.69 -15.68
CA PHE A 261 0.10 17.49 -16.35
C PHE A 261 -0.90 18.64 -16.10
N GLY A 262 -0.51 19.68 -15.35
CA GLY A 262 -1.34 20.85 -15.03
C GLY A 262 -2.44 20.59 -14.02
N VAL A 263 -2.59 19.36 -13.53
CA VAL A 263 -3.64 18.95 -12.61
C VAL A 263 -3.14 17.93 -11.60
N ALA A 264 -3.72 17.97 -10.39
CA ALA A 264 -3.53 16.92 -9.41
C ALA A 264 -4.19 15.60 -9.85
N PRO A 265 -3.57 14.44 -9.59
CA PRO A 265 -4.20 13.16 -9.85
C PRO A 265 -5.34 12.88 -8.86
N ALA A 266 -6.25 11.97 -9.22
CA ALA A 266 -7.23 11.44 -8.29
C ALA A 266 -6.53 10.50 -7.28
N GLU A 267 -6.63 10.80 -5.98
CA GLU A 267 -5.92 10.06 -4.93
C GLU A 267 -6.81 9.00 -4.27
N TRP A 268 -6.25 7.77 -4.11
CA TRP A 268 -6.95 6.66 -3.46
C TRP A 268 -6.08 5.99 -2.39
N HIS A 269 -6.35 6.30 -1.13
CA HIS A 269 -5.63 5.75 0.01
C HIS A 269 -6.51 5.65 1.27
N SER A 270 -6.01 5.01 2.33
CA SER A 270 -6.76 4.74 3.56
C SER A 270 -7.14 6.01 4.33
N ALA A 271 -6.31 7.05 4.28
CA ALA A 271 -6.54 8.33 4.95
C ALA A 271 -7.54 9.24 4.22
N ALA A 272 -7.92 8.93 2.97
CA ALA A 272 -8.93 9.70 2.25
C ALA A 272 -10.31 9.54 2.90
N GLY A 273 -11.02 10.65 3.09
CA GLY A 273 -12.40 10.65 3.63
C GLY A 273 -13.39 9.90 2.74
N SER A 274 -14.57 9.56 3.28
CA SER A 274 -15.60 8.81 2.54
C SER A 274 -16.08 9.55 1.29
N SER A 275 -16.29 10.87 1.38
CA SER A 275 -16.70 11.70 0.24
C SER A 275 -15.66 11.72 -0.88
N ALA A 276 -14.38 11.88 -0.55
CA ALA A 276 -13.30 11.84 -1.52
C ALA A 276 -13.23 10.46 -2.22
N ARG A 277 -13.33 9.36 -1.45
CA ARG A 277 -13.36 8.00 -2.01
C ARG A 277 -14.57 7.75 -2.88
N ARG A 278 -15.77 8.22 -2.49
CA ARG A 278 -16.99 8.17 -3.31
C ARG A 278 -16.76 8.86 -4.65
N ARG A 279 -16.27 10.10 -4.62
CA ARG A 279 -15.97 10.88 -5.83
C ARG A 279 -14.98 10.14 -6.74
N VAL A 280 -13.83 9.70 -6.21
CA VAL A 280 -12.81 8.98 -7.00
C VAL A 280 -13.41 7.74 -7.64
N TRP A 281 -14.11 6.89 -6.87
CA TRP A 281 -14.70 5.67 -7.38
C TRP A 281 -15.65 5.93 -8.55
N ARG A 282 -16.57 6.91 -8.41
CA ARG A 282 -17.54 7.28 -9.45
C ARG A 282 -16.87 7.85 -10.70
N GLU A 283 -15.91 8.73 -10.51
CA GLU A 283 -15.21 9.38 -11.62
C GLU A 283 -14.30 8.39 -12.38
N VAL A 284 -13.73 7.39 -11.67
CA VAL A 284 -13.00 6.28 -12.29
C VAL A 284 -13.95 5.39 -13.08
N ALA A 285 -15.08 4.98 -12.50
CA ALA A 285 -16.06 4.14 -13.16
C ALA A 285 -16.68 4.81 -14.41
N ALA A 286 -16.82 6.14 -14.39
CA ALA A 286 -17.31 6.93 -15.49
C ALA A 286 -16.22 7.32 -16.54
N GLY A 287 -14.95 6.92 -16.34
CA GLY A 287 -13.84 7.24 -17.24
C GLY A 287 -13.31 8.68 -17.13
N ARG A 288 -13.83 9.51 -16.20
CA ARG A 288 -13.48 10.93 -16.08
C ARG A 288 -12.24 11.19 -15.23
N ALA A 289 -11.92 10.31 -14.25
CA ALA A 289 -10.63 10.38 -13.56
C ALA A 289 -9.55 9.70 -14.44
N ARG A 290 -8.75 10.51 -15.12
CA ARG A 290 -7.79 10.07 -16.13
C ARG A 290 -6.48 9.56 -15.53
N ILE A 291 -6.00 10.17 -14.46
CA ILE A 291 -4.82 9.75 -13.68
C ILE A 291 -5.28 9.44 -12.27
N VAL A 292 -5.03 8.21 -11.84
CA VAL A 292 -5.30 7.76 -10.47
C VAL A 292 -4.00 7.36 -9.82
N VAL A 293 -3.70 7.97 -8.68
CA VAL A 293 -2.55 7.62 -7.86
C VAL A 293 -3.07 7.02 -6.55
N GLY A 294 -2.56 5.88 -6.15
CA GLY A 294 -3.08 5.26 -4.95
C GLY A 294 -2.23 4.15 -4.36
N ALA A 295 -2.61 3.75 -3.14
CA ALA A 295 -2.05 2.58 -2.49
C ALA A 295 -2.59 1.28 -3.13
N ARG A 296 -2.10 0.13 -2.64
CA ARG A 296 -2.47 -1.21 -3.13
C ARG A 296 -3.96 -1.44 -3.44
N SER A 297 -4.86 -0.81 -2.68
CA SER A 297 -6.31 -0.98 -2.88
C SER A 297 -6.87 -0.26 -4.11
N ALA A 298 -6.16 0.71 -4.68
CA ALA A 298 -6.54 1.37 -5.93
C ALA A 298 -6.59 0.40 -7.12
N LEU A 299 -5.89 -0.73 -7.00
CA LEU A 299 -5.91 -1.81 -7.98
C LEU A 299 -7.33 -2.37 -8.25
N PHE A 300 -8.25 -2.24 -7.30
CA PHE A 300 -9.62 -2.76 -7.42
C PHE A 300 -10.65 -1.72 -7.86
N LEU A 301 -10.23 -0.51 -8.20
CA LEU A 301 -11.13 0.50 -8.75
C LEU A 301 -11.68 0.08 -10.12
N PRO A 302 -12.94 0.40 -10.44
CA PRO A 302 -13.61 -0.04 -11.67
C PRO A 302 -13.29 0.87 -12.86
N PHE A 303 -12.04 0.83 -13.35
CA PHE A 303 -11.64 1.62 -14.51
C PHE A 303 -12.49 1.27 -15.75
N ALA A 304 -12.92 2.30 -16.47
CA ALA A 304 -13.66 2.14 -17.71
C ALA A 304 -12.72 1.71 -18.87
N LYS A 305 -11.52 2.32 -18.97
CA LYS A 305 -10.52 2.02 -20.01
C LYS A 305 -9.10 2.17 -19.46
N LEU A 306 -8.64 1.18 -18.73
CA LEU A 306 -7.29 1.18 -18.16
C LEU A 306 -6.25 0.88 -19.25
N ARG A 307 -5.32 1.82 -19.48
CA ARG A 307 -4.34 1.77 -20.56
C ARG A 307 -2.92 1.54 -20.08
N LEU A 308 -2.61 1.94 -18.87
CA LEU A 308 -1.29 1.82 -18.30
C LEU A 308 -1.40 1.61 -16.79
N ILE A 309 -0.62 0.67 -16.28
CA ILE A 309 -0.41 0.48 -14.83
C ILE A 309 1.07 0.74 -14.52
N ILE A 310 1.34 1.54 -13.51
CA ILE A 310 2.67 1.76 -12.96
C ILE A 310 2.69 1.27 -11.53
N VAL A 311 3.69 0.49 -11.15
CA VAL A 311 3.95 0.08 -9.78
C VAL A 311 5.32 0.64 -9.41
N ASP A 312 5.33 1.77 -8.73
CA ASP A 312 6.57 2.39 -8.28
C ASP A 312 7.04 1.77 -6.96
N GLU A 313 8.36 1.66 -6.78
CA GLU A 313 8.98 0.90 -5.68
C GLU A 313 8.37 -0.51 -5.55
N GLU A 314 8.32 -1.27 -6.66
CA GLU A 314 7.59 -2.55 -6.78
C GLU A 314 7.99 -3.62 -5.76
N HIS A 315 9.20 -3.48 -5.19
CA HIS A 315 9.75 -4.34 -4.15
C HIS A 315 9.17 -4.05 -2.76
N ASP A 316 8.43 -2.94 -2.59
CA ASP A 316 7.98 -2.50 -1.27
C ASP A 316 7.02 -3.49 -0.62
N GLN A 317 7.29 -3.80 0.65
CA GLN A 317 6.50 -4.75 1.43
C GLN A 317 5.05 -4.33 1.65
N SER A 318 4.74 -3.01 1.59
CA SER A 318 3.38 -2.50 1.77
C SER A 318 2.42 -2.94 0.66
N TYR A 319 2.93 -3.46 -0.46
CA TYR A 319 2.10 -4.06 -1.50
C TYR A 319 1.52 -5.43 -1.10
N LYS A 320 2.07 -6.11 -0.10
CA LYS A 320 1.44 -7.30 0.48
C LYS A 320 0.37 -6.90 1.49
N GLN A 321 -0.86 -7.37 1.28
CA GLN A 321 -1.92 -7.29 2.28
C GLN A 321 -1.89 -8.54 3.16
N GLU A 322 -1.74 -8.34 4.46
CA GLU A 322 -1.59 -9.41 5.46
C GLU A 322 -2.84 -9.57 6.35
N ASP A 323 -3.90 -8.77 6.13
CA ASP A 323 -5.16 -8.86 6.86
C ASP A 323 -6.35 -8.92 5.89
N GLY A 324 -7.40 -9.67 6.26
CA GLY A 324 -8.56 -9.89 5.42
C GLY A 324 -8.27 -10.80 4.22
N VAL A 325 -8.39 -10.29 3.00
CA VAL A 325 -8.01 -11.00 1.77
C VAL A 325 -6.51 -10.82 1.55
N LEU A 326 -5.75 -11.92 1.60
CA LEU A 326 -4.30 -11.89 1.46
C LEU A 326 -3.91 -11.85 -0.02
N TYR A 327 -3.19 -10.83 -0.45
CA TYR A 327 -2.71 -10.69 -1.82
C TYR A 327 -1.47 -9.78 -1.90
N HIS A 328 -0.70 -9.92 -2.98
CA HIS A 328 0.37 -8.99 -3.32
C HIS A 328 -0.07 -8.11 -4.48
N ALA A 329 -0.13 -6.77 -4.28
CA ALA A 329 -0.67 -5.85 -5.27
C ALA A 329 0.16 -5.78 -6.55
N ARG A 330 1.51 -5.92 -6.49
CA ARG A 330 2.37 -6.02 -7.66
C ARG A 330 1.95 -7.19 -8.55
N ASP A 331 1.78 -8.38 -7.98
CA ASP A 331 1.47 -9.59 -8.73
C ASP A 331 0.06 -9.52 -9.33
N LEU A 332 -0.90 -9.01 -8.56
CA LEU A 332 -2.25 -8.78 -9.07
C LEU A 332 -2.31 -7.61 -10.08
N ALA A 333 -1.39 -6.64 -10.03
CA ALA A 333 -1.28 -5.58 -11.04
C ALA A 333 -0.84 -6.15 -12.39
N VAL A 334 0.13 -7.08 -12.40
CA VAL A 334 0.52 -7.81 -13.61
C VAL A 334 -0.64 -8.64 -14.16
N LEU A 335 -1.36 -9.35 -13.27
CA LEU A 335 -2.57 -10.09 -13.66
C LEU A 335 -3.62 -9.16 -14.25
N ARG A 336 -3.86 -7.99 -13.62
CA ARG A 336 -4.84 -7.02 -14.10
C ARG A 336 -4.43 -6.46 -15.47
N ALA A 337 -3.18 -6.06 -15.65
CA ALA A 337 -2.68 -5.59 -16.94
C ALA A 337 -2.86 -6.64 -18.05
N SER A 338 -2.64 -7.92 -17.73
CA SER A 338 -2.90 -9.04 -18.67
C SER A 338 -4.38 -9.18 -19.03
N VAL A 339 -5.30 -8.94 -18.10
CA VAL A 339 -6.75 -8.98 -18.36
C VAL A 339 -7.19 -7.75 -19.17
N GLU A 340 -6.70 -6.57 -18.81
CA GLU A 340 -7.01 -5.30 -19.49
C GLU A 340 -6.31 -5.15 -20.84
N GLN A 341 -5.37 -6.04 -21.18
CA GLN A 341 -4.53 -5.97 -22.37
C GLN A 341 -3.80 -4.63 -22.48
N CYS A 342 -3.19 -4.19 -21.38
CA CYS A 342 -2.47 -2.92 -21.31
C CYS A 342 -1.02 -3.09 -20.83
N ALA A 343 -0.23 -2.04 -20.99
CA ALA A 343 1.14 -1.99 -20.54
C ALA A 343 1.23 -1.88 -19.00
N ILE A 344 2.26 -2.53 -18.42
CA ILE A 344 2.62 -2.35 -17.01
C ILE A 344 4.10 -2.07 -16.86
N ILE A 345 4.43 -1.07 -16.02
CA ILE A 345 5.79 -0.67 -15.68
C ILE A 345 5.99 -0.95 -14.19
N LEU A 346 6.95 -1.81 -13.88
CA LEU A 346 7.41 -2.08 -12.52
C LEU A 346 8.69 -1.27 -12.30
N ALA A 347 8.64 -0.22 -11.50
CA ALA A 347 9.78 0.67 -11.28
C ALA A 347 10.41 0.42 -9.91
N SER A 348 11.73 0.31 -9.85
CA SER A 348 12.45 0.14 -8.59
C SER A 348 13.93 0.50 -8.72
N ALA A 349 14.54 0.92 -7.60
CA ALA A 349 16.00 0.99 -7.45
C ALA A 349 16.60 -0.34 -6.98
N THR A 350 15.78 -1.15 -6.36
CA THR A 350 16.14 -2.44 -5.75
C THR A 350 15.07 -3.47 -6.09
N PRO A 351 14.93 -3.86 -7.39
CA PRO A 351 13.86 -4.77 -7.81
C PRO A 351 13.84 -6.06 -7.01
N SER A 352 12.65 -6.62 -6.85
CA SER A 352 12.48 -7.94 -6.25
C SER A 352 13.11 -9.03 -7.13
N LEU A 353 13.59 -10.10 -6.50
CA LEU A 353 14.24 -11.19 -7.23
C LEU A 353 13.26 -11.89 -8.20
N GLU A 354 11.96 -11.90 -7.89
CA GLU A 354 10.93 -12.43 -8.80
C GLU A 354 10.79 -11.58 -10.06
N THR A 355 10.79 -10.26 -9.93
CA THR A 355 10.72 -9.33 -11.07
C THR A 355 11.98 -9.39 -11.92
N LEU A 356 13.16 -9.41 -11.29
CA LEU A 356 14.46 -9.56 -11.96
C LEU A 356 14.53 -10.89 -12.72
N HIS A 357 14.13 -11.99 -12.10
CA HIS A 357 14.13 -13.30 -12.76
C HIS A 357 13.18 -13.32 -13.98
N ASN A 358 12.00 -12.70 -13.88
CA ASN A 358 11.10 -12.60 -15.04
C ASN A 358 11.70 -11.73 -16.16
N ALA A 359 12.44 -10.68 -15.82
CA ALA A 359 13.18 -9.87 -16.79
C ALA A 359 14.32 -10.64 -17.43
N GLN A 360 15.14 -11.36 -16.65
CA GLN A 360 16.21 -12.22 -17.15
C GLN A 360 15.70 -13.37 -18.03
N ALA A 361 14.51 -13.90 -17.72
CA ALA A 361 13.85 -14.93 -18.51
C ALA A 361 13.16 -14.39 -19.79
N GLY A 362 13.27 -13.10 -20.09
CA GLY A 362 12.64 -12.45 -21.23
C GLY A 362 11.12 -12.30 -21.18
N LYS A 363 10.50 -12.56 -20.00
CA LYS A 363 9.06 -12.35 -19.80
C LYS A 363 8.70 -10.89 -19.62
N TYR A 364 9.62 -10.12 -19.01
CA TYR A 364 9.53 -8.68 -18.86
C TYR A 364 10.67 -8.02 -19.64
N VAL A 365 10.42 -6.85 -20.18
CA VAL A 365 11.47 -6.03 -20.77
C VAL A 365 12.29 -5.43 -19.64
N HIS A 366 13.62 -5.55 -19.70
CA HIS A 366 14.52 -4.98 -18.70
C HIS A 366 15.11 -3.67 -19.21
N LEU A 367 14.71 -2.56 -18.63
CA LEU A 367 15.20 -1.22 -18.92
C LEU A 367 16.01 -0.72 -17.72
N ARG A 368 17.28 -0.37 -17.93
CA ARG A 368 18.18 0.07 -16.87
C ARG A 368 18.50 1.56 -16.98
N LEU A 369 18.56 2.24 -15.85
CA LEU A 369 19.07 3.60 -15.71
C LEU A 369 20.26 3.58 -14.74
N HIS A 370 21.46 3.62 -15.30
CA HIS A 370 22.71 3.36 -14.57
C HIS A 370 23.19 4.58 -13.77
N ALA A 371 22.91 5.77 -14.25
CA ALA A 371 23.44 7.00 -13.68
C ALA A 371 22.37 7.88 -13.01
N ARG A 372 22.81 8.68 -12.05
CA ARG A 372 22.04 9.83 -11.56
C ARG A 372 22.26 11.00 -12.53
N PRO A 373 21.25 11.82 -12.81
CA PRO A 373 21.44 13.07 -13.55
C PRO A 373 22.42 14.02 -12.82
N GLY A 374 23.36 14.63 -13.54
CA GLY A 374 24.35 15.55 -12.97
C GLY A 374 25.61 14.85 -12.45
N VAL A 375 26.34 15.53 -11.56
CA VAL A 375 27.61 15.06 -10.96
C VAL A 375 27.44 14.17 -9.71
N ALA A 376 26.21 13.86 -9.30
CA ALA A 376 25.95 13.13 -8.07
C ALA A 376 26.42 11.65 -8.15
N THR A 377 27.40 11.30 -7.34
CA THR A 377 27.92 9.93 -7.20
C THR A 377 27.15 9.14 -6.16
N LEU A 378 27.21 7.81 -6.24
CA LEU A 378 26.72 6.96 -5.17
C LEU A 378 27.59 7.14 -3.90
N PRO A 379 27.01 7.09 -2.69
CA PRO A 379 27.75 7.26 -1.46
C PRO A 379 28.76 6.14 -1.27
N GLN A 380 29.92 6.48 -0.67
CA GLN A 380 30.88 5.46 -0.21
C GLN A 380 30.30 4.77 1.03
N ILE A 381 30.26 3.43 1.00
CA ILE A 381 29.78 2.62 2.11
C ILE A 381 30.97 2.01 2.85
N ALA A 382 31.09 2.32 4.14
CA ALA A 382 32.08 1.76 5.04
C ALA A 382 31.41 0.87 6.08
N LEU A 383 32.04 -0.28 6.40
CA LEU A 383 31.61 -1.15 7.48
C LEU A 383 32.36 -0.81 8.77
N ALA A 384 31.63 -0.65 9.86
CA ALA A 384 32.17 -0.62 11.21
C ALA A 384 31.94 -1.98 11.88
N ASP A 385 33.02 -2.78 12.04
CA ASP A 385 32.96 -4.08 12.69
C ASP A 385 32.87 -3.91 14.20
N MET A 386 31.65 -4.14 14.72
CA MET A 386 31.35 -3.96 16.14
C MET A 386 32.00 -5.02 17.05
N ARG A 387 32.69 -6.02 16.49
CA ARG A 387 33.52 -6.99 17.25
C ARG A 387 34.91 -6.45 17.50
N VAL A 388 35.40 -5.57 16.63
CA VAL A 388 36.74 -4.96 16.70
C VAL A 388 36.67 -3.63 17.47
N GLU A 389 35.72 -2.77 17.14
CA GLU A 389 35.52 -1.46 17.77
C GLU A 389 34.09 -1.35 18.33
N PRO A 390 33.77 -2.04 19.44
CA PRO A 390 32.43 -1.99 20.03
C PRO A 390 32.15 -0.60 20.60
N PRO A 391 30.85 -0.20 20.67
CA PRO A 391 30.47 0.98 21.41
C PRO A 391 30.74 0.81 22.91
N GLU A 392 30.87 1.92 23.63
CA GLU A 392 30.97 1.91 25.07
C GLU A 392 29.76 1.19 25.72
N THR A 393 29.93 0.60 26.88
CA THR A 393 28.87 -0.13 27.59
C THR A 393 27.63 0.76 27.77
N GLY A 394 26.48 0.30 27.28
CA GLY A 394 25.21 1.01 27.34
C GLY A 394 25.01 2.04 26.24
N ARG A 395 25.91 2.14 25.26
CA ARG A 395 25.81 2.97 24.06
C ARG A 395 25.62 2.15 22.80
N TRP A 396 25.23 2.82 21.71
CA TRP A 396 24.87 2.20 20.43
C TRP A 396 25.73 2.71 19.27
N ILE A 397 26.33 3.90 19.44
CA ILE A 397 27.17 4.55 18.41
C ILE A 397 28.63 4.20 18.68
N GLY A 398 29.22 3.41 17.79
CA GLY A 398 30.64 3.05 17.84
C GLY A 398 31.56 4.22 17.50
N PRO A 399 32.87 4.08 17.80
CA PRO A 399 33.85 5.17 17.64
C PRO A 399 33.92 5.73 16.22
N GLN A 400 33.93 4.86 15.20
CA GLN A 400 34.00 5.27 13.79
C GLN A 400 32.80 6.12 13.36
N LEU A 401 31.56 5.68 13.71
CA LEU A 401 30.35 6.44 13.37
C LEU A 401 30.31 7.76 14.14
N ALA A 402 30.72 7.77 15.40
CA ALA A 402 30.76 8.98 16.20
C ALA A 402 31.71 10.04 15.63
N GLY A 403 32.93 9.64 15.27
CA GLY A 403 33.90 10.57 14.65
C GLY A 403 33.37 11.12 13.31
N ALA A 404 32.65 10.30 12.53
CA ALA A 404 32.03 10.78 11.30
C ALA A 404 30.91 11.80 11.54
N ILE A 405 30.08 11.60 12.59
CA ILE A 405 29.05 12.57 12.99
C ILE A 405 29.70 13.89 13.40
N GLU A 406 30.76 13.86 14.21
CA GLU A 406 31.49 15.08 14.63
C GLU A 406 32.04 15.86 13.43
N GLN A 407 32.64 15.16 12.45
CA GLN A 407 33.11 15.78 11.20
C GLN A 407 31.99 16.42 10.39
N THR A 408 30.86 15.72 10.27
CA THR A 408 29.68 16.20 9.53
C THR A 408 29.10 17.45 10.17
N LEU A 409 28.96 17.47 11.50
CA LEU A 409 28.48 18.65 12.24
C LEU A 409 29.46 19.83 12.14
N ALA A 410 30.77 19.58 12.20
CA ALA A 410 31.81 20.61 12.03
C ALA A 410 31.74 21.24 10.62
N ALA A 411 31.40 20.45 9.60
CA ALA A 411 31.17 20.94 8.23
C ALA A 411 29.82 21.64 8.03
N LYS A 412 28.98 21.75 9.08
CA LYS A 412 27.60 22.26 9.01
C LYS A 412 26.73 21.50 8.02
N GLU A 413 26.92 20.20 7.98
CA GLU A 413 26.17 19.25 7.19
C GLU A 413 25.27 18.39 8.09
N GLN A 414 24.37 17.63 7.47
CA GLN A 414 23.37 16.85 8.19
C GLN A 414 23.75 15.38 8.23
N ALA A 415 23.38 14.72 9.34
CA ALA A 415 23.52 13.28 9.52
C ALA A 415 22.15 12.62 9.71
N LEU A 416 21.97 11.43 9.12
CA LEU A 416 20.84 10.55 9.35
C LEU A 416 21.33 9.31 10.12
N LEU A 417 20.75 9.05 11.28
CA LEU A 417 20.95 7.82 12.02
C LEU A 417 19.77 6.89 11.81
N PHE A 418 20.02 5.81 11.10
CA PHE A 418 19.00 4.83 10.75
C PHE A 418 19.02 3.65 11.70
N LEU A 419 17.84 3.32 12.25
CA LEU A 419 17.62 2.14 13.07
C LEU A 419 16.62 1.22 12.36
N ASN A 420 17.09 0.01 11.97
CA ASN A 420 16.24 -0.99 11.34
C ASN A 420 15.30 -1.64 12.37
N ARG A 421 14.12 -1.04 12.58
CA ARG A 421 13.23 -1.35 13.71
C ARG A 421 12.08 -2.32 13.39
N ARG A 422 12.27 -3.31 12.53
CA ARG A 422 11.31 -4.44 12.50
C ARG A 422 11.79 -5.53 13.46
N GLY A 423 11.51 -5.38 14.77
CA GLY A 423 11.70 -6.45 15.74
C GLY A 423 12.28 -6.11 17.11
N TYR A 424 12.87 -4.92 17.33
CA TYR A 424 13.47 -4.57 18.62
C TYR A 424 13.12 -3.14 19.05
N ALA A 425 11.88 -2.94 19.41
CA ALA A 425 11.56 -1.95 20.42
C ALA A 425 12.16 -2.45 21.77
N PRO A 426 12.50 -1.57 22.73
CA PRO A 426 13.05 -2.00 23.99
C PRO A 426 12.10 -3.00 24.65
N LEU A 427 12.45 -4.28 24.54
CA LEU A 427 11.71 -5.36 25.19
C LEU A 427 11.78 -5.12 26.69
N VAL A 428 10.66 -5.22 27.38
CA VAL A 428 10.72 -5.15 28.83
C VAL A 428 11.03 -6.53 29.38
N ILE A 429 12.17 -6.63 30.06
CA ILE A 429 12.61 -7.85 30.75
C ILE A 429 12.72 -7.61 32.25
N CYS A 430 12.52 -8.65 33.00
CA CYS A 430 12.81 -8.66 34.43
C CYS A 430 14.29 -8.98 34.64
N ARG A 431 15.06 -8.07 35.29
CA ARG A 431 16.47 -8.30 35.61
C ARG A 431 16.68 -9.40 36.64
N ALA A 432 15.65 -9.71 37.44
CA ALA A 432 15.77 -10.72 38.50
C ALA A 432 15.56 -12.14 37.99
N CYS A 433 14.64 -12.38 37.05
CA CYS A 433 14.34 -13.74 36.55
C CYS A 433 14.55 -13.92 35.06
N GLY A 434 14.89 -12.86 34.31
CA GLY A 434 15.09 -12.92 32.86
C GLY A 434 13.80 -12.99 32.03
N GLU A 435 12.62 -13.05 32.67
CA GLU A 435 11.34 -13.15 31.94
C GLU A 435 11.05 -11.88 31.15
N ARG A 436 10.54 -12.05 29.93
CA ARG A 436 10.16 -10.99 29.03
C ARG A 436 8.65 -10.75 29.11
N LEU A 437 8.23 -9.51 29.28
CA LEU A 437 6.82 -9.20 29.32
C LEU A 437 6.16 -9.39 27.95
N LYS A 438 5.12 -10.18 27.92
CA LYS A 438 4.29 -10.47 26.75
C LYS A 438 2.92 -9.81 26.89
N ALA A 439 2.28 -9.51 25.76
CA ALA A 439 0.87 -9.14 25.76
C ALA A 439 0.00 -10.37 26.09
N PRO A 440 -1.13 -10.20 26.82
CA PRO A 440 -1.94 -11.35 27.25
C PRO A 440 -2.64 -12.08 26.10
N ASP A 441 -2.80 -11.41 24.97
CA ASP A 441 -3.51 -11.92 23.78
C ASP A 441 -2.58 -12.40 22.66
N THR A 442 -1.25 -12.38 22.89
CA THR A 442 -0.24 -12.79 21.90
C THR A 442 1.08 -13.14 22.56
N ASP A 443 1.92 -13.92 21.87
CA ASP A 443 3.32 -14.15 22.26
C ASP A 443 4.24 -12.98 21.94
N SER A 444 3.71 -11.90 21.42
CA SER A 444 4.49 -10.72 21.13
C SER A 444 4.88 -9.97 22.40
N TRP A 445 6.10 -9.45 22.38
CA TRP A 445 6.68 -8.74 23.51
C TRP A 445 6.03 -7.36 23.68
N LEU A 446 5.90 -6.93 24.94
CA LEU A 446 5.54 -5.57 25.29
C LEU A 446 6.75 -4.65 25.23
N VAL A 447 6.52 -3.48 24.69
CA VAL A 447 7.48 -2.41 24.45
C VAL A 447 7.16 -1.24 25.36
N GLU A 448 8.17 -0.68 26.01
CA GLU A 448 8.00 0.51 26.83
C GLU A 448 8.08 1.78 25.96
N HIS A 449 6.98 2.51 25.85
CA HIS A 449 6.91 3.86 25.30
C HIS A 449 7.19 4.89 26.41
N ARG A 450 8.41 5.37 26.51
CA ARG A 450 8.85 6.24 27.59
C ARG A 450 8.07 7.56 27.70
N TYR A 451 7.71 8.17 26.58
CA TYR A 451 6.92 9.41 26.59
C TYR A 451 5.54 9.24 27.20
N THR A 452 4.94 8.08 27.08
CA THR A 452 3.62 7.79 27.66
C THR A 452 3.70 6.98 28.94
N GLY A 453 4.86 6.40 29.28
CA GLY A 453 5.06 5.50 30.42
C GLY A 453 4.32 4.17 30.29
N ARG A 454 3.74 3.88 29.11
CA ARG A 454 2.91 2.69 28.89
C ARG A 454 3.69 1.61 28.16
N LEU A 455 3.29 0.36 28.41
CA LEU A 455 3.73 -0.80 27.64
C LEU A 455 2.74 -1.03 26.48
N VAL A 456 3.26 -1.21 25.27
CA VAL A 456 2.47 -1.37 24.06
C VAL A 456 2.88 -2.64 23.33
N CYS A 457 1.93 -3.42 22.87
CA CYS A 457 2.14 -4.48 21.89
C CYS A 457 1.90 -3.91 20.49
N HIS A 458 2.94 -3.71 19.69
CA HIS A 458 2.80 -3.16 18.33
C HIS A 458 2.07 -4.09 17.36
N LEU A 459 1.91 -5.37 17.70
CA LEU A 459 1.21 -6.33 16.86
C LEU A 459 -0.32 -6.28 17.03
N THR A 460 -0.78 -6.07 18.28
CA THR A 460 -2.22 -6.13 18.60
C THR A 460 -2.78 -4.77 19.01
N GLY A 461 -1.93 -3.78 19.26
CA GLY A 461 -2.32 -2.49 19.83
C GLY A 461 -2.66 -2.55 21.33
N PHE A 462 -2.48 -3.72 21.99
CA PHE A 462 -2.70 -3.84 23.42
C PHE A 462 -1.78 -2.88 24.17
N THR A 463 -2.34 -2.15 25.15
CA THR A 463 -1.61 -1.20 25.99
C THR A 463 -1.90 -1.43 27.45
N MET A 464 -0.86 -1.35 28.30
CA MET A 464 -1.00 -1.41 29.75
C MET A 464 -0.01 -0.47 30.43
N GLU A 465 -0.25 -0.14 31.69
CA GLU A 465 0.73 0.53 32.54
C GLU A 465 1.86 -0.44 32.90
N LYS A 466 3.08 0.10 33.09
CA LYS A 466 4.23 -0.70 33.50
C LYS A 466 4.01 -1.23 34.92
N PRO A 467 3.98 -2.56 35.14
CA PRO A 467 3.78 -3.11 36.47
C PRO A 467 4.91 -2.70 37.41
N LEU A 468 4.58 -2.41 38.68
CA LEU A 468 5.55 -2.09 39.71
C LEU A 468 6.42 -3.30 40.13
N ALA A 469 5.89 -4.50 39.90
CA ALA A 469 6.56 -5.76 40.16
C ALA A 469 6.49 -6.69 38.96
N CYS A 470 7.47 -7.56 38.79
CA CYS A 470 7.45 -8.56 37.73
C CYS A 470 6.25 -9.52 37.92
N PRO A 471 5.38 -9.70 36.93
CA PRO A 471 4.25 -10.64 37.05
C PRO A 471 4.66 -12.10 37.25
N HIS A 472 5.89 -12.46 36.84
CA HIS A 472 6.38 -13.83 36.93
C HIS A 472 7.04 -14.13 38.28
N CYS A 473 7.96 -13.27 38.78
CA CYS A 473 8.72 -13.56 39.99
C CYS A 473 8.43 -12.61 41.17
N GLY A 474 7.56 -11.61 41.02
CA GLY A 474 7.19 -10.66 42.07
C GLY A 474 8.25 -9.60 42.39
N ALA A 475 9.46 -9.62 41.78
CA ALA A 475 10.51 -8.67 42.06
C ALA A 475 10.11 -7.24 41.67
N ARG A 476 10.16 -6.31 42.63
CA ARG A 476 9.80 -4.89 42.41
C ARG A 476 10.96 -4.14 41.75
N GLY A 477 10.64 -3.17 40.86
CA GLY A 477 11.63 -2.33 40.20
C GLY A 477 12.62 -3.07 39.28
N SER A 478 12.37 -4.35 39.00
CA SER A 478 13.25 -5.21 38.21
C SER A 478 12.97 -5.16 36.70
N LEU A 479 11.86 -4.53 36.29
CA LEU A 479 11.47 -4.45 34.89
C LEU A 479 12.23 -3.32 34.18
N THR A 480 12.99 -3.69 33.15
CA THR A 480 13.79 -2.74 32.38
C THR A 480 13.64 -3.00 30.89
N GLY A 481 13.60 -1.92 30.10
CA GLY A 481 13.66 -2.02 28.65
C GLY A 481 15.07 -2.37 28.17
N VAL A 482 15.20 -3.33 27.27
CA VAL A 482 16.49 -3.80 26.68
C VAL A 482 16.43 -3.68 25.17
N GLY A 483 17.45 -3.10 24.57
CA GLY A 483 17.62 -2.92 23.12
C GLY A 483 17.72 -1.44 22.69
N PRO A 484 18.30 -1.17 21.51
CA PRO A 484 18.32 0.19 20.96
C PRO A 484 16.91 0.60 20.54
N GLY A 485 16.33 1.58 21.23
CA GLY A 485 15.15 2.31 20.75
C GLY A 485 15.56 3.65 20.17
N VAL A 486 14.75 4.23 19.29
CA VAL A 486 15.02 5.59 18.74
C VAL A 486 15.19 6.62 19.84
N GLU A 487 14.46 6.48 20.95
CA GLU A 487 14.50 7.36 22.11
C GLU A 487 15.85 7.26 22.85
N ARG A 488 16.36 6.04 23.07
CA ARG A 488 17.66 5.83 23.71
C ARG A 488 18.80 6.29 22.84
N LEU A 489 18.69 6.04 21.53
CA LEU A 489 19.64 6.55 20.57
C LEU A 489 19.64 8.09 20.58
N ALA A 490 18.48 8.72 20.68
CA ALA A 490 18.37 10.16 20.80
C ALA A 490 18.99 10.70 22.11
N GLU A 491 18.77 10.03 23.25
CA GLU A 491 19.41 10.36 24.53
C GLU A 491 20.96 10.30 24.42
N GLU A 492 21.50 9.27 23.78
CA GLU A 492 22.94 9.15 23.52
C GLU A 492 23.44 10.29 22.64
N VAL A 493 22.72 10.58 21.53
CA VAL A 493 23.06 11.66 20.60
C VAL A 493 23.05 13.02 21.29
N HIS A 494 22.03 13.33 22.07
CA HIS A 494 21.95 14.59 22.83
C HIS A 494 23.08 14.73 23.87
N THR A 495 23.46 13.63 24.50
CA THR A 495 24.53 13.62 25.50
C THR A 495 25.91 13.80 24.87
N ARG A 496 26.14 13.14 23.72
CA ARG A 496 27.45 13.09 23.06
C ARG A 496 27.69 14.29 22.16
N PHE A 497 26.69 14.74 21.41
CA PHE A 497 26.80 15.85 20.45
C PHE A 497 26.03 17.07 20.97
N ARG A 498 26.55 17.66 22.06
CA ARG A 498 25.91 18.82 22.69
C ARG A 498 25.80 19.99 21.73
N GLY A 499 24.61 20.59 21.64
CA GLY A 499 24.31 21.72 20.77
C GLY A 499 23.80 21.35 19.39
N ALA A 500 23.84 20.06 18.99
CA ALA A 500 23.21 19.61 17.76
C ALA A 500 21.67 19.61 17.89
N ARG A 501 20.98 20.06 16.85
CA ARG A 501 19.51 20.02 16.74
C ARG A 501 19.10 18.65 16.25
N VAL A 502 18.54 17.84 17.17
CA VAL A 502 18.21 16.44 16.94
C VAL A 502 16.70 16.27 16.84
N GLU A 503 16.25 15.52 15.85
CA GLU A 503 14.84 15.15 15.68
C GLU A 503 14.66 13.66 15.44
N ILE A 504 13.48 13.12 15.82
CA ILE A 504 13.13 11.72 15.63
C ILE A 504 12.00 11.61 14.61
N LEU A 505 12.20 10.80 13.58
CA LEU A 505 11.19 10.46 12.59
C LEU A 505 10.85 8.97 12.67
N SER A 506 9.78 8.66 13.36
CA SER A 506 9.23 7.29 13.47
C SER A 506 7.70 7.32 13.34
N SER A 507 7.10 6.16 13.11
CA SER A 507 5.63 6.02 13.09
C SER A 507 4.94 6.46 14.39
N ASP A 508 5.69 6.48 15.49
CA ASP A 508 5.18 6.81 16.82
C ASP A 508 5.29 8.31 17.13
N THR A 509 6.18 9.03 16.44
CA THR A 509 6.42 10.47 16.63
C THR A 509 5.67 11.34 15.63
N VAL A 510 5.22 10.79 14.51
CA VAL A 510 4.46 11.50 13.49
C VAL A 510 2.99 11.11 13.62
N ALA A 511 2.21 11.97 14.25
CA ALA A 511 0.78 11.74 14.46
C ALA A 511 -0.07 12.09 13.23
N SER A 512 0.41 12.99 12.37
CA SER A 512 -0.32 13.47 11.19
C SER A 512 0.59 13.67 9.97
N ALA A 513 -0.03 13.75 8.79
CA ALA A 513 0.68 14.10 7.56
C ALA A 513 1.28 15.52 7.61
N ASP A 514 0.68 16.43 8.39
CA ASP A 514 1.18 17.79 8.59
C ASP A 514 2.46 17.82 9.41
N ASP A 515 2.56 16.98 10.46
CA ASP A 515 3.77 16.84 11.26
C ASP A 515 4.93 16.34 10.42
N LEU A 516 4.66 15.34 9.56
CA LEU A 516 5.67 14.83 8.62
C LEU A 516 6.15 15.92 7.66
N ARG A 517 5.23 16.70 7.09
CA ARG A 517 5.56 17.82 6.19
C ARG A 517 6.42 18.89 6.88
N SER A 518 6.04 19.27 8.09
CA SER A 518 6.80 20.24 8.89
C SER A 518 8.21 19.75 9.17
N LEU A 519 8.38 18.49 9.54
CA LEU A 519 9.69 17.91 9.81
C LEU A 519 10.56 17.86 8.53
N ILE A 520 9.98 17.46 7.41
CA ILE A 520 10.69 17.46 6.10
C ILE A 520 11.17 18.86 5.72
N ALA A 521 10.30 19.87 5.81
CA ALA A 521 10.64 21.25 5.52
C ALA A 521 11.78 21.76 6.43
N ARG A 522 11.80 21.39 7.71
CA ARG A 522 12.87 21.72 8.66
C ARG A 522 14.19 21.02 8.30
N MET A 523 14.16 19.80 7.78
CA MET A 523 15.34 19.13 7.26
C MET A 523 15.87 19.84 5.99
N GLU A 524 15.01 20.16 5.06
CA GLU A 524 15.38 20.83 3.80
C GLU A 524 15.99 22.22 4.02
N THR A 525 15.50 22.95 5.02
CA THR A 525 16.02 24.29 5.38
C THR A 525 17.25 24.24 6.29
N GLY A 526 17.74 23.05 6.65
CA GLY A 526 18.91 22.91 7.53
C GLY A 526 18.61 23.27 9.00
N ALA A 527 17.35 23.25 9.43
CA ALA A 527 16.96 23.50 10.82
C ALA A 527 17.20 22.29 11.74
N ILE A 528 17.56 21.14 11.21
CA ILE A 528 17.89 19.89 11.93
C ILE A 528 19.30 19.47 11.51
N ASP A 529 20.13 19.12 12.48
CA ASP A 529 21.52 18.67 12.24
C ASP A 529 21.62 17.15 12.20
N ILE A 530 20.88 16.47 13.08
CA ILE A 530 20.84 15.01 13.16
C ILE A 530 19.40 14.53 13.15
N LEU A 531 19.04 13.74 12.13
CA LEU A 531 17.76 13.06 12.07
C LEU A 531 17.94 11.60 12.51
N ILE A 532 17.17 11.15 13.49
CA ILE A 532 17.11 9.74 13.89
C ILE A 532 15.83 9.16 13.33
N GLY A 533 15.95 8.08 12.54
CA GLY A 533 14.77 7.56 11.91
C GLY A 533 14.74 6.05 11.69
N THR A 534 13.53 5.55 11.43
CA THR A 534 13.26 4.18 11.05
C THR A 534 12.93 4.08 9.55
N GLN A 535 12.23 3.07 9.11
CA GLN A 535 11.94 2.82 7.68
C GLN A 535 11.29 3.99 6.92
N ILE A 536 10.63 4.93 7.63
CA ILE A 536 10.02 6.09 6.98
C ILE A 536 11.06 6.98 6.30
N VAL A 537 12.25 7.14 6.90
CA VAL A 537 13.32 8.00 6.33
C VAL A 537 13.97 7.38 5.07
N ALA A 538 13.83 6.07 4.86
CA ALA A 538 14.33 5.41 3.67
C ALA A 538 13.56 5.81 2.40
N LYS A 539 12.34 6.39 2.53
CA LYS A 539 11.42 6.60 1.42
C LYS A 539 11.23 8.08 1.08
N GLY A 540 11.27 8.41 -0.21
CA GLY A 540 10.64 9.57 -0.84
C GLY A 540 11.22 10.97 -0.63
N HIS A 541 12.09 11.22 0.36
CA HIS A 541 12.51 12.58 0.71
C HIS A 541 13.90 12.94 0.18
N ASN A 542 14.10 14.19 -0.19
CA ASN A 542 15.36 14.72 -0.66
C ASN A 542 15.90 15.73 0.35
N PHE A 543 17.06 15.45 0.94
CA PHE A 543 17.72 16.33 1.89
C PHE A 543 19.06 16.80 1.29
N PRO A 544 19.13 18.04 0.77
CA PRO A 544 20.30 18.52 0.02
C PRO A 544 21.61 18.54 0.80
N THR A 545 21.54 18.75 2.12
CA THR A 545 22.71 18.87 3.02
C THR A 545 23.01 17.59 3.79
N LEU A 546 22.28 16.50 3.51
CA LEU A 546 22.50 15.20 4.14
C LEU A 546 23.69 14.48 3.47
N THR A 547 24.84 14.44 4.15
CA THR A 547 26.08 13.86 3.64
C THR A 547 26.50 12.59 4.38
N LEU A 548 25.98 12.36 5.60
CA LEU A 548 26.26 11.17 6.38
C LEU A 548 25.00 10.37 6.68
N VAL A 549 25.06 9.07 6.40
CA VAL A 549 24.09 8.09 6.88
C VAL A 549 24.79 7.09 7.80
N GLY A 550 24.33 6.97 9.03
CA GLY A 550 24.77 5.96 10.00
C GLY A 550 23.72 4.90 10.21
N VAL A 551 24.01 3.65 9.88
CA VAL A 551 23.16 2.50 10.23
C VAL A 551 23.62 1.93 11.56
N VAL A 552 22.78 2.00 12.59
CA VAL A 552 23.17 1.66 13.99
C VAL A 552 23.17 0.15 14.23
N ASP A 553 22.26 -0.61 13.64
CA ASP A 553 22.20 -2.08 13.74
C ASP A 553 21.73 -2.66 12.38
N ALA A 554 22.69 -3.08 11.57
CA ALA A 554 22.42 -3.71 10.28
C ALA A 554 21.93 -5.16 10.41
N ASP A 555 22.33 -5.84 11.49
CA ASP A 555 22.08 -7.28 11.67
C ASP A 555 20.63 -7.59 12.07
N ALA A 556 19.90 -6.58 12.57
CA ALA A 556 18.53 -6.77 13.04
C ALA A 556 17.61 -7.35 11.95
N GLY A 557 17.84 -6.99 10.69
CA GLY A 557 17.08 -7.50 9.54
C GLY A 557 17.45 -8.92 9.13
N LEU A 558 18.64 -9.40 9.48
CA LEU A 558 19.17 -10.72 9.11
C LEU A 558 18.79 -11.82 10.12
N ARG A 559 18.33 -11.42 11.31
CA ARG A 559 17.95 -12.36 12.37
C ARG A 559 16.52 -12.85 12.16
N GLY A 560 16.25 -14.16 12.35
CA GLY A 560 14.89 -14.67 12.46
C GLY A 560 14.44 -15.71 11.43
N GLY A 561 15.31 -16.24 10.58
CA GLY A 561 14.98 -17.36 9.67
C GLY A 561 13.93 -17.05 8.60
N ASP A 562 13.70 -15.77 8.30
CA ASP A 562 12.87 -15.36 7.18
C ASP A 562 13.65 -15.54 5.87
N LEU A 563 13.08 -16.26 4.93
CA LEU A 563 13.67 -16.58 3.62
C LEU A 563 14.06 -15.33 2.79
N ARG A 564 13.42 -14.20 3.07
CA ARG A 564 13.69 -12.92 2.38
C ARG A 564 14.54 -11.95 3.20
N ALA A 565 15.07 -12.40 4.34
CA ALA A 565 15.81 -11.52 5.25
C ALA A 565 17.02 -10.86 4.57
N GLY A 566 17.80 -11.62 3.81
CA GLY A 566 18.96 -11.12 3.04
C GLY A 566 18.54 -10.07 2.01
N GLU A 567 17.61 -10.43 1.15
CA GLU A 567 17.06 -9.53 0.11
C GLU A 567 16.53 -8.21 0.70
N ARG A 568 15.69 -8.30 1.73
CA ARG A 568 15.08 -7.12 2.37
C ARG A 568 16.11 -6.23 3.05
N THR A 569 17.08 -6.84 3.74
CA THR A 569 18.12 -6.09 4.41
C THR A 569 18.99 -5.36 3.40
N PHE A 570 19.41 -6.04 2.34
CA PHE A 570 20.17 -5.44 1.25
C PHE A 570 19.41 -4.27 0.61
N GLN A 571 18.14 -4.47 0.23
CA GLN A 571 17.29 -3.45 -0.38
C GLN A 571 17.14 -2.22 0.52
N LEU A 572 16.82 -2.43 1.80
CA LEU A 572 16.64 -1.38 2.78
C LEU A 572 17.92 -0.59 3.02
N LEU A 573 19.04 -1.28 3.25
CA LEU A 573 20.32 -0.63 3.50
C LEU A 573 20.83 0.14 2.27
N LEU A 574 20.65 -0.40 1.07
CA LEU A 574 20.99 0.29 -0.17
C LEU A 574 20.14 1.56 -0.36
N GLN A 575 18.85 1.51 -0.06
CA GLN A 575 17.97 2.68 -0.12
C GLN A 575 18.37 3.76 0.89
N VAL A 576 18.65 3.35 2.12
CA VAL A 576 19.04 4.28 3.21
C VAL A 576 20.41 4.88 2.91
N ALA A 577 21.40 4.08 2.55
CA ALA A 577 22.72 4.56 2.15
C ALA A 577 22.60 5.56 0.98
N GLY A 578 21.76 5.24 0.00
CA GLY A 578 21.49 6.09 -1.16
C GLY A 578 20.87 7.46 -0.83
N ARG A 579 20.52 7.75 0.42
CA ARG A 579 20.08 9.09 0.86
C ARG A 579 21.25 10.05 1.06
N ALA A 580 22.43 9.54 1.40
CA ALA A 580 23.61 10.38 1.57
C ALA A 580 24.15 10.88 0.22
N GLY A 581 24.53 12.15 0.19
CA GLY A 581 25.16 12.80 -0.96
C GLY A 581 24.21 13.07 -2.11
N ARG A 582 24.06 14.32 -2.46
CA ARG A 582 23.33 14.79 -3.64
C ARG A 582 23.94 16.11 -4.10
N ALA A 583 23.67 16.46 -5.35
CA ALA A 583 24.28 17.61 -6.00
C ALA A 583 25.81 17.53 -5.96
N ASP A 584 26.49 18.53 -5.46
CA ASP A 584 27.95 18.67 -5.51
C ASP A 584 28.66 18.09 -4.26
N ARG A 585 27.93 17.41 -3.36
CA ARG A 585 28.47 16.90 -2.10
C ARG A 585 28.53 15.37 -2.09
N PRO A 586 29.72 14.75 -1.98
CA PRO A 586 29.86 13.31 -1.87
C PRO A 586 29.24 12.81 -0.55
N GLY A 587 28.43 11.75 -0.64
CA GLY A 587 27.83 11.12 0.53
C GLY A 587 28.68 10.00 1.09
N ARG A 588 28.53 9.77 2.41
CA ARG A 588 29.13 8.63 3.12
C ARG A 588 28.05 7.85 3.87
N ALA A 589 28.16 6.53 3.85
CA ALA A 589 27.33 5.67 4.71
C ALA A 589 28.23 4.81 5.59
N ILE A 590 27.98 4.78 6.89
CA ILE A 590 28.68 3.92 7.84
C ILE A 590 27.68 2.91 8.39
N ILE A 591 27.97 1.63 8.19
CA ILE A 591 27.11 0.52 8.59
C ILE A 591 27.75 -0.22 9.74
N GLN A 592 27.17 -0.12 10.93
CA GLN A 592 27.58 -0.89 12.10
C GLN A 592 27.01 -2.29 12.05
N THR A 593 27.87 -3.30 12.17
CA THR A 593 27.49 -4.72 12.08
C THR A 593 28.38 -5.61 12.93
N TYR A 594 27.82 -6.70 13.46
CA TYR A 594 28.55 -7.82 14.09
C TYR A 594 28.82 -8.97 13.10
N ALA A 595 28.29 -8.88 11.86
CA ALA A 595 28.43 -9.90 10.82
C ALA A 595 28.90 -9.28 9.48
N PRO A 596 30.05 -8.61 9.43
CA PRO A 596 30.54 -7.96 8.21
C PRO A 596 30.79 -8.95 7.05
N GLU A 597 30.96 -10.24 7.35
CA GLU A 597 31.07 -11.32 6.36
C GLU A 597 29.74 -11.79 5.76
N SER A 598 28.60 -11.35 6.30
CA SER A 598 27.29 -11.68 5.73
C SER A 598 27.20 -11.20 4.28
N PRO A 599 26.80 -12.05 3.30
CA PRO A 599 26.76 -11.67 1.87
C PRO A 599 25.95 -10.40 1.62
N ALA A 600 24.84 -10.20 2.33
CA ALA A 600 24.01 -9.00 2.19
C ALA A 600 24.75 -7.72 2.61
N ILE A 601 25.63 -7.80 3.61
CA ILE A 601 26.39 -6.65 4.14
C ILE A 601 27.69 -6.47 3.36
N ALA A 602 28.45 -7.54 3.14
CA ALA A 602 29.72 -7.50 2.45
C ALA A 602 29.60 -6.99 1.00
N LEU A 603 28.63 -7.53 0.25
CA LEU A 603 28.38 -7.15 -1.15
C LEU A 603 27.76 -5.75 -1.26
N LEU A 604 26.96 -5.34 -0.27
CA LEU A 604 26.49 -3.95 -0.17
C LEU A 604 27.65 -2.97 -0.03
N ALA A 605 28.60 -3.26 0.87
CA ALA A 605 29.77 -2.41 1.09
C ALA A 605 30.72 -2.39 -0.12
N ALA A 606 30.83 -3.50 -0.83
CA ALA A 606 31.57 -3.57 -2.10
C ALA A 606 30.87 -2.83 -3.25
N GLY A 607 29.61 -2.41 -3.08
CA GLY A 607 28.81 -1.81 -4.14
C GLY A 607 28.39 -2.79 -5.25
N ASP A 608 28.55 -4.09 -5.00
CA ASP A 608 28.29 -5.14 -5.99
C ASP A 608 26.87 -5.74 -5.83
N ARG A 609 25.91 -5.01 -6.34
CA ARG A 609 24.50 -5.41 -6.34
C ARG A 609 24.27 -6.67 -7.20
N ASP A 610 24.93 -6.77 -8.34
CA ASP A 610 24.68 -7.88 -9.25
C ASP A 610 25.23 -9.20 -8.67
N ALA A 611 26.37 -9.17 -7.97
CA ALA A 611 26.88 -10.33 -7.23
C ALA A 611 25.94 -10.74 -6.08
N PHE A 612 25.34 -9.79 -5.37
CA PHE A 612 24.35 -10.09 -4.34
C PHE A 612 23.10 -10.78 -4.92
N ILE A 613 22.58 -10.25 -6.02
CA ILE A 613 21.42 -10.83 -6.72
C ILE A 613 21.73 -12.25 -7.20
N ALA A 614 22.92 -12.47 -7.78
CA ALA A 614 23.36 -13.80 -8.23
C ALA A 614 23.43 -14.78 -7.06
N HIS A 615 24.07 -14.36 -5.95
CA HIS A 615 24.16 -15.17 -4.73
C HIS A 615 22.79 -15.59 -4.20
N GLU A 616 21.87 -14.64 -4.03
CA GLU A 616 20.52 -14.93 -3.49
C GLU A 616 19.71 -15.82 -4.44
N LEU A 617 19.79 -15.59 -5.74
CA LEU A 617 19.12 -16.42 -6.74
C LEU A 617 19.66 -17.86 -6.73
N ASP A 618 20.97 -18.06 -6.58
CA ASP A 618 21.55 -19.40 -6.49
C ASP A 618 21.11 -20.13 -5.23
N GLN A 619 21.07 -19.45 -4.05
CA GLN A 619 20.53 -20.04 -2.83
C GLN A 619 19.07 -20.48 -3.01
N ARG A 620 18.24 -19.66 -3.62
CA ARG A 620 16.82 -19.98 -3.85
C ARG A 620 16.63 -21.10 -4.88
N ARG A 621 17.51 -21.19 -5.87
CA ARG A 621 17.50 -22.27 -6.85
C ARG A 621 17.78 -23.61 -6.20
N LEU A 622 18.74 -23.70 -5.28
CA LEU A 622 19.10 -24.92 -4.58
C LEU A 622 17.94 -25.52 -3.80
N VAL A 623 17.09 -24.66 -3.19
CA VAL A 623 15.96 -25.11 -2.37
C VAL A 623 14.62 -25.06 -3.12
N GLY A 624 14.61 -24.66 -4.39
CA GLY A 624 13.41 -24.54 -5.21
C GLY A 624 12.40 -23.48 -4.70
N PHE A 625 12.89 -22.39 -4.10
CA PHE A 625 12.05 -21.29 -3.62
C PHE A 625 11.80 -20.23 -4.71
N PRO A 626 10.82 -19.32 -4.54
CA PRO A 626 10.59 -18.25 -5.49
C PRO A 626 11.88 -17.46 -5.78
N PRO A 627 12.21 -17.22 -7.04
CA PRO A 627 11.38 -17.36 -8.24
C PRO A 627 11.42 -18.72 -8.96
N TYR A 628 12.12 -19.71 -8.46
CA TYR A 628 12.29 -21.03 -9.12
C TYR A 628 11.15 -22.01 -8.81
N GLY A 629 10.52 -21.89 -7.66
CA GLY A 629 9.28 -22.57 -7.28
C GLY A 629 8.22 -21.56 -6.85
N ARG A 630 7.17 -22.08 -6.20
CA ARG A 630 6.12 -21.26 -5.61
C ARG A 630 5.95 -21.67 -4.15
N LEU A 631 5.50 -20.74 -3.33
CA LEU A 631 5.24 -20.98 -1.91
C LEU A 631 3.78 -20.66 -1.56
N GLY A 632 3.23 -21.47 -0.66
CA GLY A 632 1.95 -21.25 -0.03
C GLY A 632 2.05 -21.48 1.48
N ALA A 633 1.30 -20.75 2.26
CA ALA A 633 1.16 -21.00 3.68
C ALA A 633 -0.29 -21.33 4.01
N VAL A 634 -0.49 -22.39 4.82
CA VAL A 634 -1.78 -22.69 5.42
C VAL A 634 -1.68 -22.40 6.91
N ILE A 635 -2.49 -21.46 7.38
CA ILE A 635 -2.47 -21.01 8.77
C ILE A 635 -3.80 -21.41 9.42
N LEU A 636 -3.71 -22.25 10.45
CA LEU A 636 -4.85 -22.62 11.29
C LEU A 636 -4.84 -21.76 12.56
N SER A 637 -6.00 -21.33 13.03
CA SER A 637 -6.15 -20.65 14.30
C SER A 637 -7.41 -21.06 15.05
N ALA A 638 -7.28 -21.30 16.37
CA ALA A 638 -8.38 -21.72 17.25
C ALA A 638 -8.26 -21.05 18.63
N PRO A 639 -9.34 -20.99 19.41
CA PRO A 639 -9.33 -20.44 20.76
C PRO A 639 -8.37 -21.17 21.71
N THR A 640 -8.16 -22.47 21.55
CA THR A 640 -7.28 -23.28 22.40
C THR A 640 -6.20 -23.98 21.59
N ALA A 641 -5.09 -24.33 22.26
CA ALA A 641 -3.98 -25.06 21.66
C ALA A 641 -4.45 -26.47 21.20
N GLU A 642 -5.24 -27.16 22.00
CA GLU A 642 -5.78 -28.49 21.69
C GLU A 642 -6.60 -28.47 20.39
N GLN A 643 -7.55 -27.53 20.26
CA GLN A 643 -8.37 -27.39 19.06
C GLN A 643 -7.58 -27.13 17.80
N VAL A 644 -6.50 -26.33 17.86
CA VAL A 644 -5.69 -26.05 16.68
C VAL A 644 -4.77 -27.23 16.35
N ASP A 645 -4.30 -28.00 17.35
CA ASP A 645 -3.48 -29.19 17.15
C ASP A 645 -4.29 -30.34 16.54
N ASP A 646 -5.52 -30.54 17.00
CA ASP A 646 -6.45 -31.53 16.41
C ASP A 646 -6.78 -31.16 14.96
N ALA A 647 -7.10 -29.91 14.71
CA ALA A 647 -7.36 -29.42 13.35
C ALA A 647 -6.13 -29.56 12.43
N ALA A 648 -4.92 -29.34 12.97
CA ALA A 648 -3.68 -29.54 12.22
C ALA A 648 -3.43 -31.01 11.86
N ARG A 649 -3.76 -31.93 12.77
CA ARG A 649 -3.69 -33.37 12.52
C ARG A 649 -4.70 -33.79 11.44
N MET A 650 -5.97 -33.38 11.56
CA MET A 650 -7.00 -33.62 10.53
C MET A 650 -6.56 -33.13 9.15
N LEU A 651 -5.94 -31.91 9.11
CA LEU A 651 -5.48 -31.36 7.85
C LEU A 651 -4.29 -32.12 7.27
N SER A 652 -3.36 -32.62 8.12
CA SER A 652 -2.24 -33.45 7.69
C SER A 652 -2.74 -34.77 7.08
N GLU A 653 -3.73 -35.45 7.72
CA GLU A 653 -4.31 -36.69 7.25
C GLU A 653 -5.07 -36.50 5.92
N GLY A 654 -5.70 -35.33 5.73
CA GLY A 654 -6.43 -34.99 4.51
C GLY A 654 -5.59 -34.42 3.39
N GLN A 655 -4.26 -34.39 3.53
CA GLN A 655 -3.38 -33.80 2.52
C GLN A 655 -3.52 -34.51 1.15
N PRO A 656 -3.78 -33.78 0.04
CA PRO A 656 -3.76 -34.38 -1.29
C PRO A 656 -2.34 -34.82 -1.66
N ASN A 657 -2.21 -35.96 -2.32
CA ASN A 657 -0.93 -36.35 -2.91
C ASN A 657 -0.79 -35.71 -4.31
N ALA A 658 0.28 -34.96 -4.52
CA ALA A 658 0.54 -34.30 -5.80
C ALA A 658 2.04 -34.26 -6.09
N ALA A 659 2.42 -34.67 -7.30
CA ALA A 659 3.81 -34.61 -7.75
C ALA A 659 4.29 -33.15 -7.85
N GLY A 660 5.53 -32.89 -7.42
CA GLY A 660 6.13 -31.55 -7.43
C GLY A 660 5.59 -30.61 -6.36
N ILE A 661 4.96 -31.14 -5.30
CA ILE A 661 4.55 -30.40 -4.13
C ILE A 661 5.13 -31.02 -2.87
N ASP A 662 5.79 -30.19 -2.06
CA ASP A 662 6.29 -30.52 -0.74
C ASP A 662 5.47 -29.76 0.32
N VAL A 663 5.08 -30.44 1.38
CA VAL A 663 4.35 -29.85 2.52
C VAL A 663 5.14 -30.05 3.79
N TRP A 664 5.48 -28.97 4.45
CA TRP A 664 6.16 -28.97 5.74
C TRP A 664 5.24 -28.48 6.85
N GLY A 665 5.26 -29.17 7.95
CA GLY A 665 4.44 -28.90 9.13
C GLY A 665 3.57 -30.11 9.52
N PRO A 666 2.63 -29.95 10.51
CA PRO A 666 2.32 -28.69 11.20
C PRO A 666 3.43 -28.22 12.13
N ALA A 667 3.67 -26.91 12.15
CA ALA A 667 4.60 -26.28 13.06
C ALA A 667 3.91 -25.10 13.79
N PRO A 668 4.34 -24.74 15.01
CA PRO A 668 3.90 -23.50 15.62
C PRO A 668 4.18 -22.31 14.66
N ALA A 669 3.22 -21.42 14.52
CA ALA A 669 3.48 -20.18 13.81
C ALA A 669 4.51 -19.35 14.61
N PRO A 670 5.35 -18.49 13.98
CA PRO A 670 6.30 -17.65 14.69
C PRO A 670 5.66 -16.79 15.79
N ILE A 671 4.42 -16.39 15.57
CA ILE A 671 3.55 -15.83 16.60
C ILE A 671 2.49 -16.89 16.88
N THR A 672 2.72 -17.66 17.94
CA THR A 672 1.88 -18.82 18.28
C THR A 672 0.52 -18.44 18.83
N ILE A 673 0.40 -17.26 19.43
CA ILE A 673 -0.89 -16.69 19.87
C ILE A 673 -1.05 -15.30 19.27
N LEU A 674 -2.18 -15.06 18.62
CA LEU A 674 -2.53 -13.76 18.05
C LEU A 674 -4.01 -13.47 18.34
N ARG A 675 -4.28 -12.34 18.99
CA ARG A 675 -5.63 -11.92 19.39
C ARG A 675 -6.37 -13.03 20.15
N GLY A 676 -5.68 -13.66 21.10
CA GLY A 676 -6.20 -14.77 21.93
C GLY A 676 -6.44 -16.08 21.18
N ARG A 677 -5.93 -16.26 19.97
CA ARG A 677 -6.09 -17.50 19.20
C ARG A 677 -4.75 -18.19 18.99
N HIS A 678 -4.66 -19.47 19.32
CA HIS A 678 -3.51 -20.32 19.05
C HIS A 678 -3.37 -20.63 17.57
N ARG A 679 -2.14 -20.68 17.05
CA ARG A 679 -1.86 -20.80 15.61
C ARG A 679 -0.91 -21.95 15.31
N ARG A 680 -1.22 -22.67 14.21
CA ARG A 680 -0.32 -23.65 13.56
C ARG A 680 -0.19 -23.30 12.09
N ARG A 681 0.93 -23.67 11.51
CA ARG A 681 1.26 -23.33 10.12
C ARG A 681 1.78 -24.56 9.38
N PHE A 682 1.36 -24.67 8.12
CA PHE A 682 2.02 -25.48 7.10
C PHE A 682 2.65 -24.56 6.07
N LEU A 683 3.82 -24.93 5.58
CA LEU A 683 4.45 -24.32 4.43
C LEU A 683 4.38 -25.31 3.27
N VAL A 684 3.89 -24.84 2.14
CA VAL A 684 3.74 -25.63 0.92
C VAL A 684 4.67 -25.05 -0.12
N ARG A 685 5.58 -25.86 -0.64
CA ARG A 685 6.42 -25.52 -1.79
C ARG A 685 5.90 -26.27 -3.00
N SER A 686 5.84 -25.64 -4.14
CA SER A 686 5.56 -26.32 -5.40
C SER A 686 6.59 -25.98 -6.48
N ASP A 687 6.75 -26.89 -7.44
CA ASP A 687 7.43 -26.56 -8.66
C ASP A 687 6.66 -25.49 -9.43
N ARG A 688 7.37 -24.65 -10.22
CA ARG A 688 6.79 -23.47 -10.86
C ARG A 688 5.65 -23.78 -11.84
N ASN A 689 5.69 -24.96 -12.47
CA ASN A 689 4.68 -25.44 -13.41
C ASN A 689 3.46 -26.09 -12.76
N VAL A 690 3.46 -26.26 -11.45
CA VAL A 690 2.34 -26.83 -10.68
C VAL A 690 1.39 -25.74 -10.22
N ASP A 691 0.09 -25.95 -10.39
CA ASP A 691 -0.96 -25.03 -9.92
C ASP A 691 -1.14 -25.16 -8.41
N LEU A 692 -0.33 -24.41 -7.65
CA LEU A 692 -0.37 -24.35 -6.21
C LEU A 692 -1.74 -23.92 -5.67
N SER A 693 -2.39 -22.96 -6.34
CA SER A 693 -3.69 -22.43 -5.90
C SER A 693 -4.77 -23.49 -5.97
N SER A 694 -4.80 -24.28 -7.05
CA SER A 694 -5.73 -25.41 -7.18
C SER A 694 -5.45 -26.51 -6.15
N PHE A 695 -4.17 -26.79 -5.83
CA PHE A 695 -3.82 -27.72 -4.76
C PHE A 695 -4.33 -27.27 -3.40
N LEU A 696 -4.07 -26.01 -3.03
CA LEU A 696 -4.50 -25.45 -1.74
C LEU A 696 -6.04 -25.40 -1.61
N ALA A 697 -6.74 -25.08 -2.70
CA ALA A 697 -8.20 -25.10 -2.73
C ALA A 697 -8.74 -26.51 -2.53
N ALA A 698 -8.22 -27.50 -3.26
CA ALA A 698 -8.59 -28.90 -3.11
C ALA A 698 -8.29 -29.44 -1.70
N TRP A 699 -7.16 -29.05 -1.12
CA TRP A 699 -6.82 -29.45 0.25
C TRP A 699 -7.82 -28.90 1.27
N LYS A 700 -8.19 -27.61 1.12
CA LYS A 700 -9.21 -26.97 1.96
C LYS A 700 -10.57 -27.64 1.87
N GLU A 701 -10.99 -28.07 0.67
CA GLU A 701 -12.29 -28.69 0.44
C GLU A 701 -12.38 -30.13 1.01
N ARG A 702 -11.25 -30.87 1.03
CA ARG A 702 -11.20 -32.25 1.52
C ARG A 702 -11.39 -32.35 3.02
N VAL A 703 -11.09 -31.32 3.79
CA VAL A 703 -11.08 -31.38 5.25
C VAL A 703 -12.14 -30.44 5.83
N LYS A 704 -13.14 -31.03 6.47
CA LYS A 704 -14.15 -30.26 7.21
C LYS A 704 -13.63 -29.95 8.62
N LEU A 705 -13.15 -28.75 8.82
CA LEU A 705 -12.68 -28.26 10.11
C LEU A 705 -13.86 -27.86 11.02
N PRO A 706 -13.71 -27.98 12.36
CA PRO A 706 -14.68 -27.46 13.32
C PRO A 706 -14.90 -25.95 13.13
N SER A 707 -16.09 -25.44 13.40
CA SER A 707 -16.47 -24.04 13.22
C SER A 707 -15.63 -23.05 14.05
N ALA A 708 -15.08 -23.49 15.17
CA ALA A 708 -14.18 -22.70 16.02
C ALA A 708 -12.79 -22.47 15.37
N VAL A 709 -12.40 -23.32 14.42
CA VAL A 709 -11.12 -23.24 13.71
C VAL A 709 -11.25 -22.38 12.46
N ARG A 710 -10.33 -21.42 12.31
CA ARG A 710 -10.21 -20.64 11.09
C ARG A 710 -9.00 -21.12 10.29
N MET A 711 -9.20 -21.34 8.99
CA MET A 711 -8.13 -21.63 8.03
C MET A 711 -7.92 -20.41 7.14
N THR A 712 -6.69 -19.98 7.02
CA THR A 712 -6.26 -18.91 6.11
C THR A 712 -5.24 -19.49 5.14
N LEU A 713 -5.44 -19.26 3.85
CA LEU A 713 -4.51 -19.61 2.79
C LEU A 713 -3.77 -18.34 2.36
N ASP A 714 -2.46 -18.40 2.32
CA ASP A 714 -1.61 -17.31 1.80
C ASP A 714 -0.76 -17.83 0.64
N VAL A 715 -1.08 -17.38 -0.56
CA VAL A 715 -0.32 -17.71 -1.77
C VAL A 715 0.78 -16.68 -1.94
N GLU A 716 1.99 -17.15 -2.21
CA GLU A 716 3.21 -16.32 -2.23
C GLU A 716 3.36 -15.49 -0.94
N PRO A 717 3.48 -16.15 0.22
CA PRO A 717 3.66 -15.46 1.48
C PRO A 717 4.93 -14.60 1.43
N TYR A 718 4.78 -13.36 1.84
CA TYR A 718 5.88 -12.40 1.79
C TYR A 718 6.67 -12.39 3.11
N SER A 719 6.01 -12.65 4.21
CA SER A 719 6.60 -12.84 5.52
C SER A 719 6.22 -14.20 6.08
N PHE A 720 7.16 -14.84 6.73
CA PHE A 720 6.91 -16.11 7.43
C PHE A 720 6.72 -15.89 8.94
N MET A 721 6.59 -14.64 9.40
CA MET A 721 6.34 -14.28 10.79
C MET A 721 4.87 -14.29 11.19
#